data_5f2d426395f6d589463c9bdbf6fe2729
#
_entry.id   5f2d426395f6d589463c9bdbf6fe2729
#
_cell.length_a   1.000
_cell.length_b   1.000
_cell.length_c   1.000
_cell.angle_alpha   90.00
_cell.angle_beta   90.00
_cell.angle_gamma   90.00
#
_symmetry.space_group_name_H-M   'P 1'
#
loop_
_entity.id
_entity.type
_entity.pdbx_description
1 polymer ?
#
loop_
_entity_poly.entity_id
_entity_poly.type
_entity_poly.pdbx_seq_one_letter_code
_entity_poly.pdbx_strand_id
1 'polypeptide(L)'
;MKKTLLLIDGSSYLYRAYHALPDLRNAQGHPTGAMHGVISMLRRIRQDYHVDYLACIFDAKGKTFRDDIYPDYKANRPPMPDDLACQIEPLQQIIQAMGWPLLSIPGVEADDVIGTLTHLAAPLDIHSIVSTGDKDLAQLVNENVELVNTMNNDRQDIQGVIDRFGVRPEQIVDYLMLKGDSSDNIPGVPRVGKKTAERWLQKYGSLDDIIAHADEIKGVVGQNLRDFIPKFDMTRQLVTVKKDCDLTIIENNPQLLTPLATDDDLLIELFHEFGFRTFLREITNDPDAEPEGGRRHIRRKQSTPSTGQGQAEAAAPNKGATAQAKQDGPSPQAAVIDPADLSYHTITDEHSLNDWLERVRKAERVALDTEATSLDPMQARLVGLSLSVKPGEAAYIPLAHSGPDAIDVQLDKQQVLEQLRPWLEDEQAKKVLHNAKYDSHVLANEGVQLRGVSDDTMLQAYVLEAHMRVSMDQVALRWLGQAGTSFEEICGKGAKQISFDQVSIEQAAYYACEDADFTLRLHEILRPQIQAIEGLERIYELEVALSAVLTQVERNGVALDSAKLKEQSDRQGKRLLELEKEAFAIAGQDFNLNSPKQVGEILFDKLGLPVQTRTRTGAPSTNEEVLTRLSHEYPLPKLLLAYRGIAKLKSTYTDKLPKMVNPKTGRLHTRYAQAAVITGRLSSSEPNLQNIPVRSAEGRQVREAFVSSLGQVVAADYSQIELRIMAHVSGDENLQKVFHEGGDVHSATAAEIFSVALDEVSGDQRYAAKAINFGLIYGMSQFGLANNLGITREAAKSYIDRYFMRYPGVADYMERIKAEARAQGYVETVFGRRLYFPEFKTGRGARVAAAERAAINAPMQGTAADLIKMAMVKVQDWLTTNNMRSLMVMQVHDELVFDAASDEVDSLVEQLPKLMCNIATLDVPLVAEVGVADNWANAH
;
A
#
# COMPACT_ATOMS: atom_id res chain seq x y z
N MET A 1 -1.50 23.77 40.22
CA MET A 1 -1.56 22.70 39.24
C MET A 1 -0.48 21.70 39.64
N LYS A 2 -0.74 20.38 39.48
CA LYS A 2 0.29 19.37 39.64
C LYS A 2 1.38 19.62 38.58
N LYS A 3 2.65 19.40 38.92
CA LYS A 3 3.71 19.41 37.92
C LYS A 3 3.59 18.23 36.98
N THR A 4 4.02 18.41 35.73
CA THR A 4 3.90 17.38 34.69
C THR A 4 5.29 16.95 34.22
N LEU A 5 5.51 15.64 34.14
CA LEU A 5 6.70 14.98 33.57
C LEU A 5 6.31 14.27 32.28
N LEU A 6 6.92 14.64 31.17
CA LEU A 6 6.75 13.98 29.86
C LEU A 6 7.95 13.08 29.55
N LEU A 7 7.69 11.80 29.37
CA LEU A 7 8.70 10.79 29.02
C LEU A 7 8.41 10.23 27.63
N ILE A 8 9.43 10.27 26.78
CA ILE A 8 9.35 9.74 25.40
C ILE A 8 10.18 8.47 25.31
N ASP A 9 9.55 7.40 24.87
CA ASP A 9 10.24 6.20 24.44
C ASP A 9 10.86 6.45 23.05
N GLY A 10 12.09 6.91 23.04
CA GLY A 10 12.82 7.28 21.82
C GLY A 10 13.11 6.10 20.90
N SER A 11 13.33 4.91 21.48
CA SER A 11 13.52 3.68 20.70
C SER A 11 12.25 3.30 19.94
N SER A 12 11.10 3.35 20.59
CA SER A 12 9.80 3.11 19.95
C SER A 12 9.52 4.14 18.85
N TYR A 13 9.80 5.43 19.10
CA TYR A 13 9.64 6.49 18.11
C TYR A 13 10.53 6.26 16.88
N LEU A 14 11.79 5.89 17.09
CA LEU A 14 12.75 5.64 16.02
C LEU A 14 12.31 4.50 15.09
N TYR A 15 11.96 3.34 15.65
CA TYR A 15 11.49 2.20 14.87
C TYR A 15 10.19 2.50 14.14
N ARG A 16 9.27 3.21 14.78
CA ARG A 16 8.01 3.61 14.16
C ARG A 16 8.22 4.54 12.97
N ALA A 17 9.02 5.60 13.16
CA ALA A 17 9.33 6.52 12.08
C ALA A 17 9.99 5.81 10.89
N TYR A 18 10.90 4.88 11.15
CA TYR A 18 11.57 4.09 10.13
C TYR A 18 10.61 3.26 9.29
N HIS A 19 9.59 2.66 9.92
CA HIS A 19 8.62 1.82 9.21
C HIS A 19 7.43 2.59 8.61
N ALA A 20 7.14 3.78 9.13
CA ALA A 20 6.01 4.59 8.66
C ALA A 20 6.35 5.50 7.49
N LEU A 21 7.59 5.97 7.42
CA LEU A 21 8.03 6.91 6.39
C LEU A 21 8.73 6.19 5.23
N PRO A 22 8.65 6.74 4.01
CA PRO A 22 9.43 6.26 2.88
C PRO A 22 10.93 6.40 3.14
N ASP A 23 11.76 5.77 2.32
CA ASP A 23 13.23 5.90 2.38
C ASP A 23 13.65 7.32 1.94
N LEU A 24 13.58 8.27 2.88
CA LEU A 24 14.02 9.64 2.66
C LEU A 24 15.54 9.71 2.84
N ARG A 25 16.22 10.37 1.90
CA ARG A 25 17.68 10.54 1.92
C ARG A 25 18.06 11.99 1.62
N ASN A 26 19.14 12.47 2.25
CA ASN A 26 19.71 13.77 1.90
C ASN A 26 20.46 13.72 0.56
N ALA A 27 20.96 14.87 0.09
CA ALA A 27 21.67 14.99 -1.18
C ALA A 27 22.95 14.11 -1.27
N GLN A 28 23.49 13.64 -0.16
CA GLN A 28 24.64 12.76 -0.05
C GLN A 28 24.24 11.28 0.01
N GLY A 29 22.96 10.97 -0.07
CA GLY A 29 22.41 9.62 0.01
C GLY A 29 22.31 9.06 1.43
N HIS A 30 22.52 9.86 2.48
CA HIS A 30 22.34 9.44 3.86
C HIS A 30 20.84 9.30 4.17
N PRO A 31 20.40 8.16 4.76
CA PRO A 31 19.00 7.98 5.12
C PRO A 31 18.59 8.93 6.25
N THR A 32 17.47 9.60 6.11
CA THR A 32 17.00 10.67 7.01
C THR A 32 15.55 10.50 7.46
N GLY A 33 14.83 9.51 6.92
CA GLY A 33 13.41 9.31 7.16
C GLY A 33 13.06 9.11 8.64
N ALA A 34 13.80 8.25 9.35
CA ALA A 34 13.55 8.02 10.77
C ALA A 34 13.81 9.28 11.60
N MET A 35 14.90 10.02 11.31
CA MET A 35 15.19 11.30 11.97
C MET A 35 14.06 12.31 11.75
N HIS A 36 13.62 12.50 10.51
CA HIS A 36 12.56 13.44 10.18
C HIS A 36 11.25 13.12 10.92
N GLY A 37 10.87 11.84 10.96
CA GLY A 37 9.68 11.39 11.67
C GLY A 37 9.74 11.62 13.18
N VAL A 38 10.88 11.30 13.82
CA VAL A 38 11.05 11.51 15.26
C VAL A 38 11.04 13.00 15.61
N ILE A 39 11.73 13.84 14.82
CA ILE A 39 11.73 15.29 15.04
C ILE A 39 10.31 15.85 14.96
N SER A 40 9.54 15.45 13.94
CA SER A 40 8.16 15.88 13.77
C SER A 40 7.26 15.45 14.95
N MET A 41 7.39 14.19 15.41
CA MET A 41 6.64 13.70 16.56
C MET A 41 7.01 14.43 17.86
N LEU A 42 8.30 14.73 18.10
CA LEU A 42 8.75 15.46 19.28
C LEU A 42 8.27 16.91 19.28
N ARG A 43 8.26 17.57 18.13
CA ARG A 43 7.73 18.93 17.98
C ARG A 43 6.24 18.97 18.29
N ARG A 44 5.47 18.04 17.73
CA ARG A 44 4.03 17.96 17.94
C ARG A 44 3.70 17.74 19.43
N ILE A 45 4.29 16.75 20.07
CA ILE A 45 3.99 16.47 21.47
C ILE A 45 4.39 17.62 22.39
N ARG A 46 5.41 18.41 22.01
CA ARG A 46 5.81 19.60 22.74
C ARG A 46 4.78 20.74 22.64
N GLN A 47 4.06 20.83 21.52
CA GLN A 47 2.95 21.79 21.34
C GLN A 47 1.72 21.35 22.12
N ASP A 48 1.41 20.04 22.12
CA ASP A 48 0.23 19.48 22.77
C ASP A 48 0.31 19.52 24.31
N TYR A 49 1.52 19.54 24.90
CA TYR A 49 1.72 19.43 26.36
C TYR A 49 2.65 20.50 26.93
N HIS A 50 2.13 21.32 27.84
CA HIS A 50 2.95 22.16 28.70
C HIS A 50 3.48 21.34 29.89
N VAL A 51 4.81 21.17 29.97
CA VAL A 51 5.44 20.28 30.93
C VAL A 51 6.55 20.98 31.73
N ASP A 52 6.65 20.61 32.99
CA ASP A 52 7.71 21.11 33.91
C ASP A 52 9.02 20.32 33.72
N TYR A 53 8.88 19.02 33.42
CA TYR A 53 9.98 18.10 33.23
C TYR A 53 9.75 17.26 31.97
N LEU A 54 10.84 16.90 31.28
CA LEU A 54 10.76 16.02 30.12
C LEU A 54 12.06 15.24 29.93
N ALA A 55 11.96 14.06 29.27
CA ALA A 55 13.13 13.32 28.83
C ALA A 55 12.78 12.45 27.61
N CYS A 56 13.76 12.26 26.73
CA CYS A 56 13.73 11.27 25.67
C CYS A 56 14.66 10.12 26.02
N ILE A 57 14.16 8.90 26.07
CA ILE A 57 14.86 7.73 26.58
C ILE A 57 15.13 6.76 25.42
N PHE A 58 16.39 6.33 25.29
CA PHE A 58 16.83 5.35 24.30
C PHE A 58 17.45 4.13 24.96
N ASP A 59 17.24 2.96 24.33
CA ASP A 59 17.99 1.77 24.70
C ASP A 59 19.49 1.98 24.51
N ALA A 60 20.26 1.55 25.50
CA ALA A 60 21.70 1.56 25.39
C ALA A 60 22.22 0.38 24.55
N LYS A 61 23.40 0.54 23.95
CA LYS A 61 24.05 -0.58 23.25
C LYS A 61 24.55 -1.61 24.25
N GLY A 62 24.23 -2.89 24.01
CA GLY A 62 24.76 -3.99 24.82
C GLY A 62 23.66 -4.91 25.33
N LYS A 63 24.04 -5.85 26.17
CA LYS A 63 23.12 -6.78 26.83
C LYS A 63 22.45 -6.11 28.03
N THR A 64 21.21 -6.54 28.27
CA THR A 64 20.45 -6.16 29.46
C THR A 64 20.42 -7.31 30.45
N PHE A 65 19.98 -7.08 31.70
CA PHE A 65 19.81 -8.15 32.68
C PHE A 65 18.82 -9.25 32.21
N ARG A 66 17.92 -8.96 31.27
CA ARG A 66 16.98 -9.94 30.72
C ARG A 66 17.68 -10.98 29.84
N ASP A 67 18.73 -10.57 29.11
CA ASP A 67 19.58 -11.50 28.34
C ASP A 67 20.32 -12.52 29.22
N ASP A 68 20.65 -12.11 30.45
CA ASP A 68 21.30 -13.00 31.42
C ASP A 68 20.32 -13.99 32.07
N ILE A 69 19.06 -13.58 32.24
CA ILE A 69 17.98 -14.43 32.77
C ILE A 69 17.50 -15.45 31.73
N TYR A 70 17.37 -15.01 30.49
CA TYR A 70 16.83 -15.82 29.40
C TYR A 70 17.60 -15.57 28.09
N PRO A 71 18.53 -16.45 27.71
CA PRO A 71 19.38 -16.27 26.53
C PRO A 71 18.63 -16.15 25.19
N ASP A 72 17.40 -16.65 25.13
CA ASP A 72 16.54 -16.54 23.93
C ASP A 72 15.67 -15.27 23.93
N TYR A 73 15.87 -14.39 24.92
CA TYR A 73 15.15 -13.11 24.98
C TYR A 73 15.42 -12.27 23.72
N LYS A 74 14.38 -11.81 23.05
CA LYS A 74 14.44 -11.05 21.78
C LYS A 74 15.24 -11.73 20.64
N ALA A 75 15.60 -13.03 20.75
CA ALA A 75 16.38 -13.76 19.74
C ALA A 75 15.66 -13.88 18.39
N ASN A 76 14.36 -13.70 18.35
CA ASN A 76 13.53 -13.68 17.14
C ASN A 76 13.54 -12.31 16.42
N ARG A 77 14.12 -11.26 16.99
CA ARG A 77 14.22 -9.94 16.35
C ARG A 77 15.34 -9.94 15.32
N PRO A 78 15.09 -9.45 14.08
CA PRO A 78 16.16 -9.27 13.11
C PRO A 78 17.14 -8.18 13.62
N PRO A 79 18.41 -8.23 13.20
CA PRO A 79 19.36 -7.17 13.52
C PRO A 79 18.86 -5.83 12.97
N MET A 80 19.22 -4.75 13.65
CA MET A 80 18.87 -3.40 13.22
C MET A 80 19.42 -3.15 11.80
N PRO A 81 18.61 -2.63 10.86
CA PRO A 81 19.10 -2.27 9.54
C PRO A 81 20.19 -1.19 9.61
N ASP A 82 21.21 -1.30 8.77
CA ASP A 82 22.31 -0.31 8.71
C ASP A 82 21.80 1.11 8.44
N ASP A 83 20.77 1.23 7.58
CA ASP A 83 20.11 2.49 7.24
C ASP A 83 19.37 3.13 8.44
N LEU A 84 19.00 2.37 9.43
CA LEU A 84 18.44 2.86 10.68
C LEU A 84 19.55 3.19 11.69
N ALA A 85 20.53 2.30 11.80
CA ALA A 85 21.61 2.44 12.77
C ALA A 85 22.43 3.72 12.58
N CYS A 86 22.66 4.15 11.34
CA CYS A 86 23.41 5.38 11.03
C CYS A 86 22.63 6.67 11.37
N GLN A 87 21.33 6.60 11.60
CA GLN A 87 20.50 7.75 11.95
C GLN A 87 20.45 8.02 13.48
N ILE A 88 20.87 7.06 14.32
CA ILE A 88 20.71 7.16 15.78
C ILE A 88 21.54 8.30 16.37
N GLU A 89 22.84 8.31 16.09
CA GLU A 89 23.75 9.30 16.69
C GLU A 89 23.40 10.74 16.24
N PRO A 90 23.17 11.02 14.94
CA PRO A 90 22.71 12.33 14.52
C PRO A 90 21.36 12.74 15.12
N LEU A 91 20.41 11.80 15.20
CA LEU A 91 19.11 12.06 15.81
C LEU A 91 19.24 12.45 17.28
N GLN A 92 20.08 11.75 18.04
CA GLN A 92 20.31 12.06 19.45
C GLN A 92 20.92 13.46 19.62
N GLN A 93 21.82 13.88 18.74
CA GLN A 93 22.38 15.24 18.73
C GLN A 93 21.29 16.29 18.44
N ILE A 94 20.42 16.03 17.47
CA ILE A 94 19.30 16.92 17.16
C ILE A 94 18.34 17.03 18.36
N ILE A 95 17.99 15.92 19.01
CA ILE A 95 17.10 15.89 20.16
C ILE A 95 17.68 16.73 21.31
N GLN A 96 18.98 16.59 21.57
CA GLN A 96 19.66 17.39 22.61
C GLN A 96 19.70 18.88 22.23
N ALA A 97 19.98 19.20 20.96
CA ALA A 97 19.96 20.58 20.48
C ALA A 97 18.54 21.19 20.50
N MET A 98 17.48 20.38 20.36
CA MET A 98 16.08 20.80 20.58
C MET A 98 15.74 21.08 22.05
N GLY A 99 16.70 20.96 22.97
CA GLY A 99 16.52 21.22 24.40
C GLY A 99 15.88 20.07 25.18
N TRP A 100 15.93 18.84 24.66
CA TRP A 100 15.41 17.64 25.32
C TRP A 100 16.53 16.94 26.12
N PRO A 101 16.40 16.75 27.43
CA PRO A 101 17.22 15.79 28.15
C PRO A 101 17.13 14.41 27.52
N LEU A 102 18.28 13.81 27.21
CA LEU A 102 18.39 12.50 26.63
C LEU A 102 19.03 11.52 27.59
N LEU A 103 18.37 10.38 27.80
CA LEU A 103 18.83 9.32 28.69
C LEU A 103 19.03 8.02 27.91
N SER A 104 20.15 7.35 28.19
CA SER A 104 20.47 6.01 27.71
C SER A 104 21.33 5.31 28.73
N ILE A 105 20.80 4.36 29.47
CA ILE A 105 21.43 3.73 30.65
C ILE A 105 21.84 2.30 30.28
N PRO A 106 23.13 1.95 30.36
CA PRO A 106 23.62 0.61 30.07
C PRO A 106 23.06 -0.46 31.02
N GLY A 107 22.78 -1.67 30.46
CA GLY A 107 22.39 -2.85 31.25
C GLY A 107 20.88 -2.94 31.55
N VAL A 108 20.11 -1.91 31.21
CA VAL A 108 18.64 -1.86 31.31
C VAL A 108 18.02 -1.37 30.00
N GLU A 109 16.72 -1.59 29.82
CA GLU A 109 15.98 -1.10 28.66
C GLU A 109 15.37 0.28 28.92
N ALA A 110 15.00 1.00 27.86
CA ALA A 110 14.34 2.30 27.95
C ALA A 110 13.08 2.23 28.84
N ASP A 111 12.32 1.13 28.75
CA ASP A 111 11.14 0.87 29.55
C ASP A 111 11.41 0.86 31.05
N ASP A 112 12.55 0.29 31.47
CA ASP A 112 12.96 0.24 32.88
C ASP A 112 13.32 1.62 33.39
N VAL A 113 13.99 2.44 32.58
CA VAL A 113 14.30 3.83 32.91
C VAL A 113 13.02 4.65 33.04
N ILE A 114 12.06 4.49 32.11
CA ILE A 114 10.75 5.13 32.16
C ILE A 114 9.99 4.69 33.43
N GLY A 115 9.97 3.38 33.73
CA GLY A 115 9.34 2.85 34.93
C GLY A 115 9.93 3.42 36.22
N THR A 116 11.24 3.57 36.27
CA THR A 116 11.94 4.15 37.41
C THR A 116 11.61 5.65 37.56
N LEU A 117 11.65 6.43 36.50
CA LEU A 117 11.30 7.85 36.51
C LEU A 117 9.87 8.11 36.95
N THR A 118 8.90 7.31 36.49
CA THR A 118 7.49 7.42 36.93
C THR A 118 7.36 7.07 38.43
N HIS A 119 8.13 6.10 38.90
CA HIS A 119 8.16 5.73 40.31
C HIS A 119 8.74 6.83 41.20
N LEU A 120 9.81 7.48 40.75
CA LEU A 120 10.42 8.61 41.44
C LEU A 120 9.55 9.88 41.44
N ALA A 121 8.75 10.07 40.39
CA ALA A 121 7.84 11.22 40.25
C ALA A 121 6.61 11.12 41.16
N ALA A 122 6.11 9.90 41.42
CA ALA A 122 4.89 9.67 42.19
C ALA A 122 4.87 10.26 43.60
N PRO A 123 5.92 10.07 44.46
CA PRO A 123 5.96 10.67 45.80
C PRO A 123 6.10 12.19 45.81
N LEU A 124 6.49 12.80 44.68
CA LEU A 124 6.60 14.24 44.49
C LEU A 124 5.29 14.89 43.98
N ASP A 125 4.21 14.11 43.85
CA ASP A 125 2.90 14.52 43.29
C ASP A 125 3.01 15.10 41.87
N ILE A 126 3.92 14.50 41.05
CA ILE A 126 4.14 14.85 39.65
C ILE A 126 3.32 13.90 38.78
N HIS A 127 2.52 14.46 37.88
CA HIS A 127 1.79 13.67 36.88
C HIS A 127 2.71 13.29 35.74
N SER A 128 2.83 11.99 35.43
CA SER A 128 3.70 11.45 34.39
C SER A 128 2.89 11.07 33.14
N ILE A 129 3.26 11.66 32.00
CA ILE A 129 2.75 11.33 30.67
C ILE A 129 3.84 10.56 29.94
N VAL A 130 3.59 9.28 29.62
CA VAL A 130 4.53 8.42 28.92
C VAL A 130 4.09 8.24 27.48
N SER A 131 4.87 8.77 26.55
CA SER A 131 4.58 8.63 25.13
C SER A 131 5.34 7.44 24.53
N THR A 132 4.59 6.37 24.26
CA THR A 132 5.14 5.10 23.76
C THR A 132 4.14 4.37 22.87
N GLY A 133 4.65 3.44 22.08
CA GLY A 133 3.84 2.42 21.39
C GLY A 133 3.87 1.07 22.08
N ASP A 134 4.69 0.91 23.09
CA ASP A 134 4.82 -0.36 23.76
C ASP A 134 3.62 -0.62 24.68
N LYS A 135 3.01 -1.79 24.45
CA LYS A 135 1.84 -2.26 25.21
C LYS A 135 2.19 -2.69 26.64
N ASP A 136 3.46 -3.04 26.88
CA ASP A 136 3.89 -3.63 28.14
C ASP A 136 4.03 -2.56 29.23
N LEU A 137 4.25 -1.29 28.81
CA LEU A 137 4.22 -0.12 29.70
C LEU A 137 2.84 0.18 30.30
N ALA A 138 1.76 -0.47 29.83
CA ALA A 138 0.42 -0.37 30.45
C ALA A 138 0.41 -0.81 31.93
N GLN A 139 1.41 -1.57 32.40
CA GLN A 139 1.60 -1.92 33.81
C GLN A 139 1.99 -0.74 34.71
N LEU A 140 2.40 0.38 34.11
CA LEU A 140 2.78 1.59 34.85
C LEU A 140 1.59 2.52 35.11
N VAL A 141 0.50 2.35 34.39
CA VAL A 141 -0.68 3.23 34.45
C VAL A 141 -1.31 3.21 35.83
N ASN A 142 -1.56 4.38 36.38
CA ASN A 142 -2.23 4.58 37.67
C ASN A 142 -2.81 6.02 37.70
N GLU A 143 -3.26 6.49 38.87
CA GLU A 143 -3.86 7.84 39.03
C GLU A 143 -2.88 8.99 38.69
N ASN A 144 -1.56 8.73 38.67
CA ASN A 144 -0.50 9.71 38.39
C ASN A 144 0.25 9.43 37.09
N VAL A 145 -0.04 8.32 36.40
CA VAL A 145 0.66 7.91 35.16
C VAL A 145 -0.34 7.55 34.09
N GLU A 146 -0.28 8.23 32.97
CA GLU A 146 -1.01 7.87 31.75
C GLU A 146 -0.07 7.59 30.57
N LEU A 147 -0.50 6.71 29.65
CA LEU A 147 0.21 6.49 28.40
C LEU A 147 -0.45 7.27 27.27
N VAL A 148 0.35 7.80 26.35
CA VAL A 148 -0.12 8.51 25.17
C VAL A 148 0.55 7.95 23.93
N ASN A 149 -0.25 7.65 22.91
CA ASN A 149 0.25 7.27 21.60
C ASN A 149 0.04 8.44 20.62
N THR A 150 1.09 9.16 20.26
CA THR A 150 1.04 10.34 19.39
C THR A 150 0.61 10.09 17.96
N MET A 151 0.57 8.83 17.49
CA MET A 151 0.14 8.49 16.13
C MET A 151 -1.39 8.50 15.97
N ASN A 152 -2.11 8.21 17.04
CA ASN A 152 -3.58 8.10 17.02
C ASN A 152 -4.24 8.86 18.17
N ASN A 153 -3.51 9.73 18.84
CA ASN A 153 -3.94 10.47 20.03
C ASN A 153 -4.63 9.60 21.09
N ASP A 154 -4.30 8.29 21.12
CA ASP A 154 -4.87 7.33 22.06
C ASP A 154 -4.26 7.55 23.45
N ARG A 155 -5.09 8.02 24.39
CA ARG A 155 -4.73 8.14 25.80
C ARG A 155 -5.20 6.92 26.56
N GLN A 156 -4.32 6.32 27.31
CA GLN A 156 -4.60 5.16 28.14
C GLN A 156 -4.38 5.51 29.61
N ASP A 157 -5.44 5.91 30.24
CA ASP A 157 -5.62 5.92 31.69
C ASP A 157 -6.04 4.52 32.17
N ILE A 158 -6.41 4.39 33.44
CA ILE A 158 -6.89 3.10 34.02
C ILE A 158 -8.03 2.50 33.18
N GLN A 159 -8.99 3.31 32.75
CA GLN A 159 -10.11 2.83 31.96
C GLN A 159 -9.67 2.42 30.56
N GLY A 160 -8.79 3.18 29.93
CA GLY A 160 -8.24 2.86 28.61
C GLY A 160 -7.45 1.54 28.59
N VAL A 161 -6.74 1.21 29.68
CA VAL A 161 -6.11 -0.09 29.85
C VAL A 161 -7.14 -1.21 29.97
N ILE A 162 -8.19 -1.02 30.78
CA ILE A 162 -9.29 -2.00 30.94
C ILE A 162 -9.99 -2.24 29.58
N ASP A 163 -10.31 -1.20 28.84
CA ASP A 163 -10.98 -1.29 27.54
C ASP A 163 -10.13 -2.03 26.51
N ARG A 164 -8.81 -1.84 26.56
CA ARG A 164 -7.88 -2.45 25.59
C ARG A 164 -7.50 -3.89 25.91
N PHE A 165 -7.21 -4.17 27.19
CA PHE A 165 -6.68 -5.47 27.63
C PHE A 165 -7.73 -6.36 28.31
N GLY A 166 -8.83 -5.81 28.78
CA GLY A 166 -9.86 -6.53 29.56
C GLY A 166 -9.45 -6.79 31.01
N VAL A 167 -8.36 -6.19 31.48
CA VAL A 167 -7.78 -6.32 32.83
C VAL A 167 -7.29 -4.97 33.32
N ARG A 168 -7.16 -4.81 34.65
CA ARG A 168 -6.68 -3.59 35.27
C ARG A 168 -5.15 -3.44 35.08
N PRO A 169 -4.57 -2.22 35.17
CA PRO A 169 -3.14 -2.00 35.07
C PRO A 169 -2.30 -2.90 35.99
N GLU A 170 -2.76 -3.11 37.22
CA GLU A 170 -2.07 -3.93 38.25
C GLU A 170 -2.04 -5.43 37.83
N GLN A 171 -2.91 -5.84 36.94
CA GLN A 171 -3.01 -7.23 36.42
C GLN A 171 -2.24 -7.43 35.09
N ILE A 172 -1.63 -6.38 34.51
CA ILE A 172 -0.95 -6.48 33.23
C ILE A 172 0.24 -7.44 33.29
N VAL A 173 1.01 -7.43 34.37
CA VAL A 173 2.12 -8.37 34.58
C VAL A 173 1.59 -9.81 34.56
N ASP A 174 0.56 -10.11 35.33
CA ASP A 174 -0.06 -11.44 35.40
C ASP A 174 -0.65 -11.86 34.05
N TYR A 175 -1.25 -10.90 33.33
CA TYR A 175 -1.77 -11.10 31.98
C TYR A 175 -0.67 -11.47 30.98
N LEU A 176 0.48 -10.80 31.03
CA LEU A 176 1.64 -11.07 30.18
C LEU A 176 2.28 -12.42 30.56
N MET A 177 2.38 -12.76 31.83
CA MET A 177 2.89 -14.04 32.31
C MET A 177 2.04 -15.23 31.81
N LEU A 178 0.72 -15.07 31.82
CA LEU A 178 -0.20 -16.10 31.32
C LEU A 178 -0.14 -16.24 29.79
N LYS A 179 -0.15 -15.14 29.06
CA LYS A 179 -0.21 -15.11 27.59
C LYS A 179 1.16 -15.30 26.96
N GLY A 180 2.24 -14.86 27.60
CA GLY A 180 3.56 -14.66 27.01
C GLY A 180 3.61 -13.44 26.08
N ASP A 181 4.82 -13.12 25.63
CA ASP A 181 5.04 -12.13 24.59
C ASP A 181 5.87 -12.69 23.44
N SER A 182 5.20 -12.87 22.29
CA SER A 182 5.85 -13.36 21.08
C SER A 182 6.78 -12.30 20.43
N SER A 183 6.61 -11.00 20.73
CA SER A 183 7.47 -9.94 20.22
C SER A 183 8.86 -10.02 20.83
N ASP A 184 8.93 -10.35 22.12
CA ASP A 184 10.16 -10.43 22.90
C ASP A 184 10.60 -11.87 23.16
N ASN A 185 9.93 -12.83 22.50
CA ASN A 185 10.18 -14.26 22.65
C ASN A 185 10.02 -14.75 24.10
N ILE A 186 9.12 -14.12 24.87
CA ILE A 186 8.84 -14.52 26.25
C ILE A 186 7.77 -15.62 26.25
N PRO A 187 8.05 -16.79 26.84
CA PRO A 187 7.10 -17.88 26.88
C PRO A 187 5.92 -17.59 27.82
N GLY A 188 4.72 -17.96 27.41
CA GLY A 188 3.52 -17.99 28.24
C GLY A 188 2.97 -19.40 28.36
N VAL A 189 1.87 -19.56 29.11
CA VAL A 189 1.19 -20.85 29.27
C VAL A 189 0.69 -21.34 27.90
N PRO A 190 1.09 -22.54 27.42
CA PRO A 190 0.70 -23.02 26.11
C PRO A 190 -0.82 -23.07 25.95
N ARG A 191 -1.33 -22.52 24.84
CA ARG A 191 -2.76 -22.40 24.50
C ARG A 191 -3.55 -21.37 25.34
N VAL A 192 -2.91 -20.58 26.15
CA VAL A 192 -3.52 -19.42 26.81
C VAL A 192 -3.30 -18.19 25.93
N GLY A 193 -4.38 -17.70 25.33
CA GLY A 193 -4.39 -16.46 24.57
C GLY A 193 -5.11 -15.33 25.32
N LYS A 194 -5.21 -14.13 24.67
CA LYS A 194 -5.83 -12.92 25.24
C LYS A 194 -7.12 -13.22 26.02
N LYS A 195 -8.14 -13.81 25.39
CA LYS A 195 -9.45 -14.08 26.02
C LYS A 195 -9.41 -15.07 27.18
N THR A 196 -8.43 -15.98 27.21
CA THR A 196 -8.30 -16.95 28.32
C THR A 196 -7.64 -16.31 29.52
N ALA A 197 -6.57 -15.55 29.32
CA ALA A 197 -5.89 -14.81 30.37
C ALA A 197 -6.83 -13.78 31.01
N GLU A 198 -7.53 -12.98 30.19
CA GLU A 198 -8.54 -12.03 30.61
C GLU A 198 -9.62 -12.68 31.49
N ARG A 199 -10.26 -13.76 31.02
CA ARG A 199 -11.31 -14.47 31.75
C ARG A 199 -10.80 -15.05 33.05
N TRP A 200 -9.56 -15.55 33.11
CA TRP A 200 -9.01 -16.11 34.35
C TRP A 200 -8.74 -15.01 35.37
N LEU A 201 -8.13 -13.88 34.94
CA LEU A 201 -7.87 -12.75 35.83
C LEU A 201 -9.16 -12.07 36.32
N GLN A 202 -10.19 -11.99 35.48
CA GLN A 202 -11.51 -11.51 35.91
C GLN A 202 -12.16 -12.44 36.92
N LYS A 203 -11.96 -13.76 36.79
CA LYS A 203 -12.56 -14.77 37.68
C LYS A 203 -11.83 -14.93 39.00
N TYR A 204 -10.52 -14.96 38.99
CA TYR A 204 -9.70 -15.31 40.13
C TYR A 204 -8.96 -14.11 40.76
N GLY A 205 -8.84 -13.02 40.05
CA GLY A 205 -8.24 -11.77 40.52
C GLY A 205 -6.76 -11.62 40.23
N SER A 206 -5.94 -12.60 40.58
CA SER A 206 -4.47 -12.58 40.37
C SER A 206 -3.94 -13.90 39.83
N LEU A 207 -2.70 -13.90 39.33
CA LEU A 207 -2.01 -15.13 38.93
C LEU A 207 -1.80 -16.08 40.11
N ASP A 208 -1.50 -15.58 41.28
CA ASP A 208 -1.28 -16.41 42.47
C ASP A 208 -2.61 -17.12 42.87
N ASP A 209 -3.74 -16.46 42.73
CA ASP A 209 -5.05 -17.10 42.91
C ASP A 209 -5.38 -18.10 41.82
N ILE A 210 -4.98 -17.83 40.58
CA ILE A 210 -5.10 -18.78 39.45
C ILE A 210 -4.28 -20.03 39.71
N ILE A 211 -3.05 -19.88 40.22
CA ILE A 211 -2.18 -21.00 40.60
C ILE A 211 -2.79 -21.80 41.76
N ALA A 212 -3.30 -21.13 42.79
CA ALA A 212 -3.97 -21.80 43.94
C ALA A 212 -5.17 -22.66 43.49
N HIS A 213 -5.85 -22.26 42.41
CA HIS A 213 -7.02 -22.97 41.87
C HIS A 213 -6.68 -23.77 40.58
N ALA A 214 -5.40 -24.02 40.30
CA ALA A 214 -4.95 -24.68 39.05
C ALA A 214 -5.56 -26.10 38.88
N ASP A 215 -5.86 -26.81 39.97
CA ASP A 215 -6.48 -28.11 39.90
C ASP A 215 -7.97 -28.09 39.53
N GLU A 216 -8.63 -26.95 39.72
CA GLU A 216 -10.03 -26.77 39.31
C GLU A 216 -10.13 -26.48 37.79
N ILE A 217 -9.07 -26.06 37.15
CA ILE A 217 -9.02 -25.71 35.71
C ILE A 217 -8.84 -27.03 34.93
N LYS A 218 -9.95 -27.53 34.39
CA LYS A 218 -10.01 -28.82 33.67
C LYS A 218 -9.49 -28.70 32.22
N GLY A 219 -9.12 -29.86 31.66
CA GLY A 219 -8.72 -29.98 30.28
C GLY A 219 -7.25 -29.65 30.02
N VAL A 220 -6.86 -29.68 28.75
CA VAL A 220 -5.47 -29.51 28.33
C VAL A 220 -4.86 -28.18 28.78
N VAL A 221 -5.66 -27.13 28.81
CA VAL A 221 -5.17 -25.78 29.21
C VAL A 221 -4.85 -25.73 30.70
N GLY A 222 -5.65 -26.41 31.55
CA GLY A 222 -5.35 -26.54 32.97
C GLY A 222 -4.09 -27.38 33.23
N GLN A 223 -3.87 -28.43 32.45
CA GLN A 223 -2.62 -29.21 32.53
C GLN A 223 -1.42 -28.33 32.11
N ASN A 224 -1.52 -27.60 31.01
CA ASN A 224 -0.48 -26.69 30.55
C ASN A 224 -0.15 -25.61 31.62
N LEU A 225 -1.16 -25.12 32.32
CA LEU A 225 -0.94 -24.17 33.43
C LEU A 225 -0.09 -24.80 34.54
N ARG A 226 -0.46 -26.00 35.01
CA ARG A 226 0.29 -26.72 36.06
C ARG A 226 1.74 -27.01 35.63
N ASP A 227 1.93 -27.42 34.38
CA ASP A 227 3.25 -27.71 33.81
C ASP A 227 4.10 -26.44 33.66
N PHE A 228 3.45 -25.26 33.55
CA PHE A 228 4.11 -23.97 33.38
C PHE A 228 4.45 -23.27 34.71
N ILE A 229 3.83 -23.65 35.84
CA ILE A 229 4.05 -23.03 37.16
C ILE A 229 5.55 -22.84 37.48
N PRO A 230 6.45 -23.81 37.28
CA PRO A 230 7.90 -23.62 37.59
C PRO A 230 8.59 -22.53 36.77
N LYS A 231 7.98 -22.06 35.67
CA LYS A 231 8.54 -21.04 34.78
C LYS A 231 8.07 -19.63 35.09
N PHE A 232 7.05 -19.47 35.93
CA PHE A 232 6.48 -18.15 36.21
C PHE A 232 7.49 -17.17 36.85
N ASP A 233 8.38 -17.64 37.72
CA ASP A 233 9.38 -16.77 38.34
C ASP A 233 10.32 -16.14 37.30
N MET A 234 10.77 -16.91 36.32
CA MET A 234 11.56 -16.41 35.18
C MET A 234 10.71 -15.44 34.33
N THR A 235 9.49 -15.87 33.96
CA THR A 235 8.62 -15.03 33.11
C THR A 235 8.28 -13.71 33.82
N ARG A 236 8.02 -13.73 35.13
CA ARG A 236 7.76 -12.52 35.92
C ARG A 236 8.92 -11.52 35.83
N GLN A 237 10.15 -12.00 35.98
CA GLN A 237 11.34 -11.14 35.87
C GLN A 237 11.51 -10.56 34.47
N LEU A 238 11.11 -11.26 33.42
CA LEU A 238 11.23 -10.80 32.05
C LEU A 238 10.17 -9.75 31.67
N VAL A 239 8.90 -9.94 32.10
CA VAL A 239 7.79 -9.03 31.71
C VAL A 239 7.62 -7.83 32.65
N THR A 240 8.20 -7.87 33.86
CA THR A 240 8.06 -6.76 34.80
C THR A 240 9.04 -5.64 34.48
N VAL A 241 8.51 -4.44 34.30
CA VAL A 241 9.31 -3.22 34.15
C VAL A 241 9.98 -2.88 35.48
N LYS A 242 11.31 -2.71 35.44
CA LYS A 242 12.10 -2.38 36.59
C LYS A 242 11.84 -0.93 37.04
N LYS A 243 11.76 -0.67 38.35
CA LYS A 243 11.41 0.65 38.91
C LYS A 243 12.49 1.18 39.89
N ASP A 244 13.63 0.52 39.87
CA ASP A 244 14.76 0.76 40.79
C ASP A 244 16.10 0.76 40.03
N CYS A 245 16.12 1.26 38.78
CA CYS A 245 17.36 1.51 38.06
C CYS A 245 18.22 2.57 38.81
N ASP A 246 19.55 2.45 38.73
CA ASP A 246 20.44 3.46 39.31
C ASP A 246 20.35 4.79 38.53
N LEU A 247 19.49 5.66 39.00
CA LEU A 247 19.29 7.03 38.53
C LEU A 247 19.66 8.05 39.62
N THR A 248 20.61 7.72 40.48
CA THR A 248 21.04 8.54 41.63
C THR A 248 21.38 9.99 41.24
N ILE A 249 21.89 10.22 40.03
CA ILE A 249 22.21 11.56 39.53
C ILE A 249 20.89 12.37 39.35
N ILE A 250 19.81 11.75 38.87
CA ILE A 250 18.53 12.42 38.67
C ILE A 250 17.77 12.56 40.00
N GLU A 251 17.81 11.55 40.87
CA GLU A 251 17.23 11.60 42.21
C GLU A 251 17.75 12.78 43.00
N ASN A 252 19.07 13.00 42.96
CA ASN A 252 19.74 14.09 43.66
C ASN A 252 19.59 15.44 42.95
N ASN A 253 19.25 15.46 41.66
CA ASN A 253 19.08 16.70 40.90
C ASN A 253 17.99 16.57 39.83
N PRO A 254 16.69 16.60 40.20
CA PRO A 254 15.57 16.53 39.29
C PRO A 254 15.56 17.64 38.22
N GLN A 255 16.29 18.74 38.45
CA GLN A 255 16.42 19.84 37.49
C GLN A 255 17.12 19.41 36.19
N LEU A 256 17.81 18.27 36.16
CA LEU A 256 18.38 17.69 34.95
C LEU A 256 17.31 17.28 33.91
N LEU A 257 16.06 17.13 34.36
CA LEU A 257 14.92 16.84 33.47
C LEU A 257 14.13 18.10 33.07
N THR A 258 14.56 19.30 33.46
CA THR A 258 13.91 20.53 32.99
C THR A 258 14.22 20.75 31.52
N PRO A 259 13.23 21.25 30.73
CA PRO A 259 13.50 21.64 29.36
C PRO A 259 14.68 22.61 29.26
N LEU A 260 15.63 22.30 28.38
CA LEU A 260 16.77 23.15 28.11
C LEU A 260 16.42 24.17 27.02
N ALA A 261 17.24 25.25 26.96
CA ALA A 261 17.16 26.15 25.81
C ALA A 261 17.58 25.41 24.54
N THR A 262 16.92 25.72 23.40
CA THR A 262 17.34 25.20 22.09
C THR A 262 18.72 25.75 21.72
N ASP A 263 19.53 24.91 21.11
CA ASP A 263 20.76 25.30 20.46
C ASP A 263 20.51 25.49 18.97
N ASP A 264 19.98 26.67 18.63
CA ASP A 264 19.55 26.98 17.28
C ASP A 264 20.71 26.94 16.28
N ASP A 265 21.92 27.34 16.68
CA ASP A 265 23.12 27.30 15.83
C ASP A 265 23.47 25.84 15.45
N LEU A 266 23.45 24.93 16.42
CA LEU A 266 23.69 23.51 16.17
C LEU A 266 22.55 22.87 15.37
N LEU A 267 21.29 23.24 15.64
CA LEU A 267 20.15 22.76 14.86
C LEU A 267 20.24 23.20 13.41
N ILE A 268 20.61 24.46 13.13
CA ILE A 268 20.83 24.97 11.78
C ILE A 268 21.92 24.14 11.08
N GLU A 269 23.06 23.87 11.74
CA GLU A 269 24.13 23.05 11.18
C GLU A 269 23.65 21.63 10.84
N LEU A 270 22.99 20.94 11.78
CA LEU A 270 22.49 19.59 11.60
C LEU A 270 21.37 19.51 10.54
N PHE A 271 20.46 20.48 10.52
CA PHE A 271 19.41 20.51 9.51
C PHE A 271 19.95 20.82 8.10
N HIS A 272 21.03 21.59 8.00
CA HIS A 272 21.78 21.75 6.75
C HIS A 272 22.44 20.44 6.33
N GLU A 273 23.14 19.76 7.24
CA GLU A 273 23.86 18.51 6.96
C GLU A 273 22.90 17.41 6.48
N PHE A 274 21.74 17.25 7.15
CA PHE A 274 20.78 16.20 6.83
C PHE A 274 19.69 16.63 5.84
N GLY A 275 19.71 17.88 5.36
CA GLY A 275 18.80 18.37 4.33
C GLY A 275 17.37 18.62 4.81
N PHE A 276 17.14 18.92 6.08
CA PHE A 276 15.83 19.19 6.65
C PHE A 276 15.39 20.64 6.40
N ARG A 277 15.06 20.94 5.15
CA ARG A 277 14.73 22.30 4.68
C ARG A 277 13.59 22.95 5.46
N THR A 278 12.53 22.21 5.74
CA THR A 278 11.37 22.73 6.47
C THR A 278 11.76 23.17 7.89
N PHE A 279 12.46 22.31 8.63
CA PHE A 279 12.90 22.64 9.99
C PHE A 279 13.93 23.76 10.01
N LEU A 280 14.76 23.87 8.96
CA LEU A 280 15.75 24.94 8.83
C LEU A 280 15.07 26.31 8.65
N ARG A 281 14.08 26.39 7.75
CA ARG A 281 13.31 27.61 7.50
C ARG A 281 12.56 28.09 8.73
N GLU A 282 11.98 27.19 9.49
CA GLU A 282 11.25 27.52 10.72
C GLU A 282 12.17 28.08 11.82
N ILE A 283 13.42 27.62 11.91
CA ILE A 283 14.39 28.13 12.90
C ILE A 283 14.99 29.46 12.47
N THR A 284 15.33 29.60 11.18
CA THR A 284 16.00 30.81 10.67
C THR A 284 15.06 31.96 10.44
N ASN A 285 13.74 31.74 10.38
CA ASN A 285 12.72 32.67 9.87
C ASN A 285 13.11 33.23 8.49
N ASP A 286 13.89 32.47 7.70
CA ASP A 286 14.38 32.82 6.38
C ASP A 286 13.75 31.86 5.36
N PRO A 287 12.80 32.34 4.53
CA PRO A 287 12.17 31.52 3.51
C PRO A 287 13.13 31.02 2.43
N ASP A 288 14.32 31.67 2.31
CA ASP A 288 15.35 31.35 1.31
C ASP A 288 16.51 30.52 1.89
N ALA A 289 16.42 30.07 3.15
CA ALA A 289 17.47 29.26 3.77
C ALA A 289 17.59 27.90 3.05
N GLU A 290 18.65 27.77 2.24
CA GLU A 290 19.01 26.52 1.57
C GLU A 290 20.22 25.84 2.20
N PRO A 291 20.30 24.50 2.22
CA PRO A 291 21.48 23.77 2.63
C PRO A 291 22.62 24.01 1.61
N GLU A 292 23.61 24.80 1.98
CA GLU A 292 24.82 25.00 1.15
C GLU A 292 25.54 23.66 0.95
N GLY A 293 25.60 23.20 -0.30
CA GLY A 293 26.45 22.10 -0.71
C GLY A 293 27.92 22.51 -0.75
N GLY A 294 28.68 22.20 0.27
CA GLY A 294 30.10 22.23 0.13
C GLY A 294 30.95 22.63 1.34
N ARG A 295 31.63 21.65 1.85
CA ARG A 295 32.93 21.67 2.54
C ARG A 295 33.22 22.84 3.45
N ARG A 296 32.98 22.69 4.78
CA ARG A 296 33.83 23.28 5.81
C ARG A 296 34.34 22.21 6.78
N HIS A 297 35.66 22.17 6.91
CA HIS A 297 36.42 21.25 7.75
C HIS A 297 36.13 21.46 9.25
N ILE A 298 35.71 20.39 9.90
CA ILE A 298 35.66 20.30 11.36
C ILE A 298 37.11 20.35 11.91
N ARG A 299 37.44 21.39 12.66
CA ARG A 299 38.67 21.49 13.41
C ARG A 299 38.60 20.63 14.67
N ARG A 300 38.96 19.37 14.54
CA ARG A 300 39.23 18.50 15.68
C ARG A 300 40.52 18.93 16.35
N LYS A 301 40.50 19.37 17.60
CA LYS A 301 41.70 19.49 18.42
C LYS A 301 42.32 18.10 18.59
N GLN A 302 43.41 17.85 17.90
CA GLN A 302 44.25 16.69 18.13
C GLN A 302 45.51 17.10 18.89
N SER A 303 45.81 16.34 19.93
CA SER A 303 47.13 16.24 20.52
C SER A 303 47.98 15.27 19.69
N THR A 304 49.14 15.70 19.25
CA THR A 304 50.20 14.97 18.55
C THR A 304 51.03 14.12 19.53
N PRO A 305 51.97 13.19 19.14
CA PRO A 305 52.83 13.24 17.96
C PRO A 305 53.25 11.89 17.32
N SER A 306 53.81 12.00 16.15
CA SER A 306 55.11 11.49 15.60
C SER A 306 55.10 10.41 14.53
N THR A 307 55.73 10.82 13.41
CA THR A 307 56.74 10.26 12.49
C THR A 307 56.49 8.98 11.70
N GLY A 308 56.73 9.10 10.36
CA GLY A 308 57.10 8.03 9.49
C GLY A 308 56.92 8.37 7.96
N GLN A 309 58.03 8.66 7.32
CA GLN A 309 58.17 9.00 5.90
C GLN A 309 57.90 7.85 4.92
N GLY A 310 57.52 8.17 3.68
CA GLY A 310 57.58 7.31 2.52
C GLY A 310 57.01 7.96 1.24
N GLN A 311 57.91 8.51 0.43
CA GLN A 311 57.73 9.00 -0.98
C GLN A 311 57.28 7.86 -1.88
N ALA A 312 56.66 8.01 -3.02
CA ALA A 312 56.73 8.71 -4.29
C ALA A 312 55.74 7.93 -5.21
N GLU A 313 55.29 8.27 -6.32
CA GLU A 313 55.58 9.18 -7.41
C GLU A 313 54.41 9.18 -8.42
N ALA A 314 54.36 10.17 -9.22
CA ALA A 314 53.27 10.51 -10.15
C ALA A 314 53.25 9.71 -11.45
N ALA A 315 52.10 9.58 -12.09
CA ALA A 315 51.91 9.68 -13.54
C ALA A 315 50.43 9.94 -13.88
N ALA A 316 50.18 11.05 -14.57
CA ALA A 316 49.03 11.33 -15.43
C ALA A 316 49.56 11.35 -16.88
N PRO A 317 48.79 11.54 -17.95
CA PRO A 317 47.31 11.47 -18.14
C PRO A 317 46.91 10.65 -19.38
N ASN A 318 45.63 10.31 -19.53
CA ASN A 318 45.09 10.33 -20.88
C ASN A 318 43.56 10.64 -20.88
N LYS A 319 43.23 11.51 -21.84
CA LYS A 319 41.92 12.06 -22.09
C LYS A 319 41.05 11.05 -22.84
N GLY A 320 39.87 10.76 -22.33
CA GLY A 320 38.80 10.12 -23.08
C GLY A 320 37.48 10.76 -22.61
N ALA A 321 36.86 11.53 -23.48
CA ALA A 321 35.57 12.17 -23.20
C ALA A 321 34.46 11.12 -23.04
N THR A 322 33.93 10.99 -21.84
CA THR A 322 32.64 10.35 -21.61
C THR A 322 31.66 11.42 -21.16
N ALA A 323 30.60 11.56 -21.95
CA ALA A 323 29.47 12.42 -21.62
C ALA A 323 28.91 12.01 -20.25
N GLN A 324 29.06 12.91 -19.28
CA GLN A 324 28.29 12.84 -18.02
C GLN A 324 26.82 13.12 -18.35
N ALA A 325 26.01 12.07 -18.34
CA ALA A 325 24.59 12.22 -18.21
C ALA A 325 24.33 12.82 -16.81
N LYS A 326 23.91 14.05 -16.79
CA LYS A 326 23.42 14.73 -15.60
C LYS A 326 22.22 13.97 -15.07
N GLN A 327 22.33 13.43 -13.88
CA GLN A 327 21.21 13.03 -13.06
C GLN A 327 20.68 14.29 -12.37
N ASP A 328 19.88 15.02 -13.10
CA ASP A 328 19.02 16.06 -12.52
C ASP A 328 17.60 15.51 -12.53
N GLY A 329 17.20 14.86 -11.44
CA GLY A 329 15.80 14.86 -11.07
C GLY A 329 15.48 16.30 -10.66
N PRO A 330 14.44 16.94 -11.23
CA PRO A 330 14.12 18.31 -10.90
C PRO A 330 13.76 18.40 -9.43
N SER A 331 14.49 19.22 -8.69
CA SER A 331 14.03 19.70 -7.37
C SER A 331 12.84 20.61 -7.62
N PRO A 332 11.65 20.29 -7.08
CA PRO A 332 10.50 21.16 -7.23
C PRO A 332 10.72 22.43 -6.40
N GLN A 333 10.83 23.53 -7.09
CA GLN A 333 10.73 24.86 -6.50
C GLN A 333 9.24 25.28 -6.55
N ALA A 334 8.42 24.73 -5.64
CA ALA A 334 7.22 25.45 -5.26
C ALA A 334 7.64 26.45 -4.18
N ALA A 335 7.31 27.69 -4.36
CA ALA A 335 7.33 28.63 -3.24
C ALA A 335 6.39 28.04 -2.16
N VAL A 336 6.93 27.67 -1.00
CA VAL A 336 6.11 27.37 0.17
C VAL A 336 5.35 28.65 0.48
N ILE A 337 4.02 28.57 0.40
CA ILE A 337 3.19 29.74 0.76
C ILE A 337 3.19 29.78 2.28
N ASP A 338 3.52 30.94 2.84
CA ASP A 338 3.42 31.13 4.29
C ASP A 338 1.96 30.92 4.71
N PRO A 339 1.68 30.16 5.77
CA PRO A 339 0.32 30.05 6.31
C PRO A 339 -0.37 31.38 6.56
N ALA A 340 0.39 32.46 6.80
CA ALA A 340 -0.13 33.82 6.94
C ALA A 340 -0.62 34.44 5.62
N ASP A 341 -0.16 33.92 4.48
CA ASP A 341 -0.55 34.38 3.14
C ASP A 341 -1.69 33.56 2.53
N LEU A 342 -2.17 32.51 3.24
CA LEU A 342 -3.30 31.72 2.82
C LEU A 342 -4.61 32.51 2.97
N SER A 343 -5.44 32.47 1.93
CA SER A 343 -6.74 33.11 1.89
C SER A 343 -7.84 32.09 1.64
N TYR A 344 -8.24 31.40 2.70
CA TYR A 344 -9.29 30.38 2.67
C TYR A 344 -10.62 30.95 3.12
N HIS A 345 -11.65 30.78 2.31
CA HIS A 345 -12.97 31.39 2.50
C HIS A 345 -14.03 30.33 2.67
N THR A 346 -14.95 30.54 3.61
CA THR A 346 -16.19 29.74 3.72
C THR A 346 -17.33 30.54 3.11
N ILE A 347 -17.98 29.98 2.10
CA ILE A 347 -19.08 30.64 1.37
C ILE A 347 -20.42 30.20 1.97
N THR A 348 -21.07 31.14 2.71
CA THR A 348 -22.32 30.87 3.40
C THR A 348 -23.46 31.83 2.98
N ASP A 349 -23.18 32.72 2.05
CA ASP A 349 -24.17 33.69 1.54
C ASP A 349 -24.11 33.83 0.03
N GLU A 350 -25.20 34.27 -0.59
CA GLU A 350 -25.33 34.40 -2.05
C GLU A 350 -24.39 35.48 -2.66
N HIS A 351 -24.04 36.53 -1.92
CA HIS A 351 -23.13 37.56 -2.42
C HIS A 351 -21.74 37.00 -2.60
N SER A 352 -21.20 36.35 -1.59
CA SER A 352 -19.91 35.66 -1.63
C SER A 352 -19.89 34.57 -2.70
N LEU A 353 -20.99 33.81 -2.86
CA LEU A 353 -21.11 32.80 -3.91
C LEU A 353 -21.00 33.46 -5.31
N ASN A 354 -21.74 34.54 -5.55
CA ASN A 354 -21.70 35.22 -6.86
C ASN A 354 -20.33 35.80 -7.18
N ASP A 355 -19.64 36.39 -6.21
CA ASP A 355 -18.28 36.90 -6.37
C ASP A 355 -17.31 35.78 -6.76
N TRP A 356 -17.40 34.62 -6.11
CA TRP A 356 -16.58 33.46 -6.45
C TRP A 356 -16.94 32.86 -7.80
N LEU A 357 -18.20 32.79 -8.16
CA LEU A 357 -18.64 32.34 -9.49
C LEU A 357 -18.10 33.23 -10.62
N GLU A 358 -18.02 34.56 -10.40
CA GLU A 358 -17.38 35.44 -11.36
C GLU A 358 -15.89 35.17 -11.52
N ARG A 359 -15.19 34.87 -10.43
CA ARG A 359 -13.77 34.54 -10.43
C ARG A 359 -13.51 33.22 -11.13
N VAL A 360 -14.32 32.19 -10.82
CA VAL A 360 -14.29 30.85 -11.47
C VAL A 360 -14.48 30.99 -12.99
N ARG A 361 -15.45 31.82 -13.43
CA ARG A 361 -15.69 32.02 -14.86
C ARG A 361 -14.56 32.77 -15.59
N LYS A 362 -13.79 33.59 -14.88
CA LYS A 362 -12.67 34.37 -15.43
C LYS A 362 -11.35 33.63 -15.39
N ALA A 363 -11.23 32.63 -14.53
CA ALA A 363 -10.00 31.85 -14.38
C ALA A 363 -9.76 30.97 -15.61
N GLU A 364 -8.50 30.88 -16.04
CA GLU A 364 -8.10 29.96 -17.11
C GLU A 364 -8.31 28.49 -16.70
N ARG A 365 -8.14 28.22 -15.42
CA ARG A 365 -8.20 26.88 -14.81
C ARG A 365 -8.63 27.03 -13.36
N VAL A 366 -9.39 26.08 -12.87
CA VAL A 366 -9.88 26.04 -11.49
C VAL A 366 -9.64 24.66 -10.91
N ALA A 367 -9.04 24.59 -9.73
CA ALA A 367 -9.04 23.34 -8.97
C ALA A 367 -10.41 23.17 -8.30
N LEU A 368 -10.94 21.96 -8.38
CA LEU A 368 -12.22 21.56 -7.82
C LEU A 368 -11.99 20.30 -6.98
N ASP A 369 -12.61 20.24 -5.81
CA ASP A 369 -12.69 19.05 -5.00
C ASP A 369 -14.09 18.92 -4.38
N THR A 370 -14.51 17.70 -4.02
CA THR A 370 -15.82 17.40 -3.45
C THR A 370 -15.70 16.64 -2.14
N GLU A 371 -16.35 17.15 -1.12
CA GLU A 371 -16.52 16.48 0.15
C GLU A 371 -17.83 15.69 0.18
N ALA A 372 -17.76 14.43 0.65
CA ALA A 372 -18.87 13.51 0.56
C ALA A 372 -19.05 12.62 1.79
N THR A 373 -20.26 12.05 1.93
CA THR A 373 -20.64 11.22 3.08
C THR A 373 -20.03 9.82 3.11
N SER A 374 -19.44 9.33 2.02
CA SER A 374 -19.01 7.92 1.91
C SER A 374 -17.88 7.75 0.91
N LEU A 375 -16.95 6.83 1.19
CA LEU A 375 -15.93 6.39 0.23
C LEU A 375 -16.48 5.49 -0.89
N ASP A 376 -17.72 4.98 -0.76
CA ASP A 376 -18.41 4.27 -1.85
C ASP A 376 -18.97 5.28 -2.85
N PRO A 377 -18.36 5.42 -4.05
CA PRO A 377 -18.71 6.48 -4.99
C PRO A 377 -20.14 6.36 -5.51
N MET A 378 -20.73 5.15 -5.51
CA MET A 378 -22.11 4.95 -5.96
C MET A 378 -23.17 5.35 -4.93
N GLN A 379 -22.77 5.53 -3.66
CA GLN A 379 -23.66 5.89 -2.55
C GLN A 379 -23.33 7.24 -1.94
N ALA A 380 -22.14 7.79 -2.23
CA ALA A 380 -21.65 9.06 -1.73
C ALA A 380 -22.62 10.20 -2.08
N ARG A 381 -22.93 11.05 -1.10
CA ARG A 381 -23.71 12.26 -1.28
C ARG A 381 -22.82 13.47 -1.04
N LEU A 382 -23.00 14.48 -1.84
CA LEU A 382 -22.25 15.73 -1.73
C LEU A 382 -22.55 16.43 -0.41
N VAL A 383 -21.48 16.76 0.35
CA VAL A 383 -21.52 17.55 1.58
C VAL A 383 -21.08 18.98 1.32
N GLY A 384 -20.09 19.20 0.48
CA GLY A 384 -19.62 20.51 0.10
C GLY A 384 -18.70 20.46 -1.13
N LEU A 385 -18.39 21.64 -1.65
CA LEU A 385 -17.50 21.84 -2.80
C LEU A 385 -16.38 22.80 -2.41
N SER A 386 -15.16 22.52 -2.80
CA SER A 386 -14.06 23.47 -2.69
C SER A 386 -13.49 23.84 -4.05
N LEU A 387 -13.05 25.09 -4.15
CA LEU A 387 -12.58 25.71 -5.39
C LEU A 387 -11.32 26.53 -5.12
N SER A 388 -10.29 26.38 -5.96
CA SER A 388 -9.12 27.24 -5.95
C SER A 388 -8.85 27.80 -7.35
N VAL A 389 -8.68 29.12 -7.44
CA VAL A 389 -8.44 29.83 -8.71
C VAL A 389 -7.02 30.35 -8.84
N LYS A 390 -6.26 30.30 -7.73
CA LYS A 390 -4.86 30.73 -7.67
C LYS A 390 -4.20 30.13 -6.42
N PRO A 391 -2.90 29.78 -6.46
CA PRO A 391 -2.15 29.30 -5.31
C PRO A 391 -2.33 30.16 -4.05
N GLY A 392 -2.60 29.51 -2.93
CA GLY A 392 -2.86 30.14 -1.63
C GLY A 392 -4.25 30.73 -1.46
N GLU A 393 -5.14 30.60 -2.44
CA GLU A 393 -6.49 31.14 -2.38
C GLU A 393 -7.53 30.07 -2.75
N ALA A 394 -8.40 29.72 -1.81
CA ALA A 394 -9.44 28.72 -2.00
C ALA A 394 -10.73 29.10 -1.27
N ALA A 395 -11.82 28.49 -1.69
CA ALA A 395 -13.11 28.67 -1.02
C ALA A 395 -13.83 27.33 -0.88
N TYR A 396 -14.50 27.15 0.24
CA TYR A 396 -15.37 26.01 0.53
C TYR A 396 -16.83 26.46 0.57
N ILE A 397 -17.70 25.69 -0.07
CA ILE A 397 -19.16 25.92 -0.11
C ILE A 397 -19.80 24.74 0.67
N PRO A 398 -20.14 24.91 1.96
CA PRO A 398 -20.86 23.89 2.73
C PRO A 398 -22.31 23.79 2.22
N LEU A 399 -22.78 22.56 1.97
CA LEU A 399 -24.09 22.29 1.33
C LEU A 399 -24.97 21.30 2.11
N ALA A 400 -24.38 20.36 2.84
CA ALA A 400 -25.13 19.30 3.49
C ALA A 400 -24.46 18.80 4.77
N HIS A 401 -23.83 19.69 5.54
CA HIS A 401 -23.39 19.36 6.90
C HIS A 401 -24.59 19.15 7.83
N SER A 402 -24.47 18.16 8.73
CA SER A 402 -25.50 17.79 9.68
C SER A 402 -25.08 17.99 11.14
N GLY A 403 -23.88 18.54 11.39
CA GLY A 403 -23.38 18.87 12.72
C GLY A 403 -24.18 19.95 13.44
N PRO A 404 -24.02 20.11 14.75
CA PRO A 404 -24.79 21.10 15.55
C PRO A 404 -24.61 22.53 15.07
N ASP A 405 -23.46 22.87 14.48
CA ASP A 405 -23.10 24.21 14.03
C ASP A 405 -23.57 24.50 12.58
N ALA A 406 -24.18 23.50 11.93
CA ALA A 406 -24.54 23.56 10.51
C ALA A 406 -25.95 24.09 10.26
N ILE A 407 -26.78 24.17 11.29
CA ILE A 407 -28.18 24.58 11.18
C ILE A 407 -28.23 26.10 11.00
N ASP A 408 -28.64 26.60 9.87
CA ASP A 408 -28.80 28.01 9.48
C ASP A 408 -27.59 28.73 8.83
N VAL A 409 -26.47 28.03 8.52
CA VAL A 409 -25.27 28.68 7.99
C VAL A 409 -24.93 28.20 6.59
N GLN A 410 -25.72 27.32 5.98
CA GLN A 410 -25.46 26.72 4.67
C GLN A 410 -26.40 27.28 3.61
N LEU A 411 -25.88 27.39 2.38
CA LEU A 411 -26.70 27.68 1.22
C LEU A 411 -27.52 26.47 0.80
N ASP A 412 -28.64 26.69 0.11
CA ASP A 412 -29.43 25.60 -0.45
C ASP A 412 -28.65 24.86 -1.53
N LYS A 413 -28.41 23.57 -1.30
CA LYS A 413 -27.59 22.71 -2.18
C LYS A 413 -28.09 22.74 -3.62
N GLN A 414 -29.38 22.64 -3.83
CA GLN A 414 -29.95 22.57 -5.16
C GLN A 414 -29.77 23.88 -5.93
N GLN A 415 -29.98 25.00 -5.27
CA GLN A 415 -29.77 26.33 -5.87
C GLN A 415 -28.31 26.57 -6.23
N VAL A 416 -27.36 26.18 -5.36
CA VAL A 416 -25.92 26.28 -5.62
C VAL A 416 -25.53 25.41 -6.80
N LEU A 417 -25.99 24.16 -6.85
CA LEU A 417 -25.71 23.27 -7.96
C LEU A 417 -26.30 23.78 -9.30
N GLU A 418 -27.48 24.36 -9.29
CA GLU A 418 -28.08 24.99 -10.49
C GLU A 418 -27.27 26.16 -11.00
N GLN A 419 -26.70 26.97 -10.09
CA GLN A 419 -25.84 28.11 -10.46
C GLN A 419 -24.46 27.65 -10.96
N LEU A 420 -23.89 26.58 -10.41
CA LEU A 420 -22.61 26.00 -10.81
C LEU A 420 -22.73 25.10 -12.05
N ARG A 421 -23.89 24.50 -12.30
CA ARG A 421 -24.11 23.53 -13.39
C ARG A 421 -23.59 24.01 -14.75
N PRO A 422 -23.85 25.25 -15.22
CA PRO A 422 -23.33 25.71 -16.52
C PRO A 422 -21.82 25.64 -16.62
N TRP A 423 -21.09 25.85 -15.50
CA TRP A 423 -19.65 25.77 -15.46
C TRP A 423 -19.18 24.31 -15.25
N LEU A 424 -19.82 23.55 -14.39
CA LEU A 424 -19.47 22.15 -14.13
C LEU A 424 -19.61 21.26 -15.37
N GLU A 425 -20.63 21.53 -16.20
CA GLU A 425 -20.94 20.75 -17.41
C GLU A 425 -20.31 21.36 -18.69
N ASP A 426 -19.55 22.47 -18.59
CA ASP A 426 -18.85 23.07 -19.72
C ASP A 426 -17.55 22.33 -20.02
N GLU A 427 -17.42 21.77 -21.22
CA GLU A 427 -16.21 21.11 -21.72
C GLU A 427 -15.03 22.05 -21.93
N GLN A 428 -15.30 23.36 -22.15
CA GLN A 428 -14.25 24.37 -22.37
C GLN A 428 -13.70 24.95 -21.07
N ALA A 429 -14.44 24.86 -19.98
CA ALA A 429 -14.02 25.32 -18.66
C ALA A 429 -13.07 24.29 -18.03
N LYS A 430 -11.77 24.60 -18.05
CA LYS A 430 -10.73 23.67 -17.57
C LYS A 430 -10.79 23.49 -16.06
N LYS A 431 -10.88 22.26 -15.63
CA LYS A 431 -10.89 21.85 -14.22
C LYS A 431 -9.72 20.94 -13.91
N VAL A 432 -9.09 21.17 -12.77
CA VAL A 432 -8.03 20.32 -12.21
C VAL A 432 -8.56 19.67 -10.94
N LEU A 433 -8.39 18.37 -10.81
CA LEU A 433 -8.82 17.62 -9.63
C LEU A 433 -7.70 16.70 -9.13
N HIS A 434 -7.91 16.07 -7.99
CA HIS A 434 -7.10 14.98 -7.49
C HIS A 434 -7.96 13.72 -7.35
N ASN A 435 -7.85 12.75 -8.27
CA ASN A 435 -8.74 11.59 -8.39
C ASN A 435 -10.15 11.98 -8.90
N ALA A 436 -10.19 12.77 -9.97
CA ALA A 436 -11.39 13.34 -10.62
C ALA A 436 -12.53 12.33 -10.85
N LYS A 437 -12.22 11.03 -10.94
CA LYS A 437 -13.20 9.97 -11.10
C LYS A 437 -14.16 9.88 -9.89
N TYR A 438 -13.64 10.06 -8.66
CA TYR A 438 -14.46 10.07 -7.46
C TYR A 438 -15.44 11.26 -7.44
N ASP A 439 -14.95 12.46 -7.74
CA ASP A 439 -15.76 13.67 -7.78
C ASP A 439 -16.83 13.60 -8.87
N SER A 440 -16.47 13.02 -10.00
CA SER A 440 -17.43 12.78 -11.10
C SER A 440 -18.59 11.87 -10.67
N HIS A 441 -18.31 10.86 -9.83
CA HIS A 441 -19.38 10.02 -9.27
C HIS A 441 -20.24 10.77 -8.26
N VAL A 442 -19.63 11.53 -7.36
CA VAL A 442 -20.35 12.34 -6.35
C VAL A 442 -21.29 13.31 -7.03
N LEU A 443 -20.80 14.08 -8.00
CA LEU A 443 -21.60 15.04 -8.76
C LEU A 443 -22.68 14.38 -9.59
N ALA A 444 -22.38 13.22 -10.19
CA ALA A 444 -23.39 12.45 -10.96
C ALA A 444 -24.50 11.88 -10.08
N ASN A 445 -24.25 11.62 -8.78
CA ASN A 445 -25.27 11.21 -7.81
C ASN A 445 -26.25 12.37 -7.49
N GLU A 446 -25.80 13.62 -7.65
CA GLU A 446 -26.61 14.83 -7.53
C GLU A 446 -27.18 15.31 -8.90
N GLY A 447 -27.03 14.51 -9.96
CA GLY A 447 -27.58 14.82 -11.29
C GLY A 447 -26.78 15.85 -12.10
N VAL A 448 -25.49 16.04 -11.77
CA VAL A 448 -24.58 16.91 -12.51
C VAL A 448 -23.54 16.07 -13.25
N GLN A 449 -23.32 16.33 -14.54
CA GLN A 449 -22.28 15.70 -15.33
C GLN A 449 -21.02 16.57 -15.34
N LEU A 450 -20.01 16.18 -14.59
CA LEU A 450 -18.73 16.86 -14.60
C LEU A 450 -18.06 16.73 -15.97
N ARG A 451 -17.76 17.87 -16.63
CA ARG A 451 -17.06 17.96 -17.90
C ARG A 451 -15.89 18.93 -17.80
N GLY A 452 -15.04 18.97 -18.83
CA GLY A 452 -13.89 19.88 -18.88
C GLY A 452 -12.81 19.54 -17.85
N VAL A 453 -12.74 18.31 -17.35
CA VAL A 453 -11.60 17.82 -16.54
C VAL A 453 -10.40 17.78 -17.47
N SER A 454 -9.53 18.78 -17.36
CA SER A 454 -8.33 18.90 -18.18
C SER A 454 -7.13 18.20 -17.54
N ASP A 455 -7.13 18.09 -16.21
CA ASP A 455 -5.98 17.60 -15.46
C ASP A 455 -6.42 16.89 -14.17
N ASP A 456 -5.60 15.90 -13.76
CA ASP A 456 -5.75 15.15 -12.52
C ASP A 456 -4.37 14.96 -11.88
N THR A 457 -4.16 15.56 -10.71
CA THR A 457 -2.85 15.59 -10.03
C THR A 457 -2.45 14.23 -9.45
N MET A 458 -3.40 13.36 -9.12
CA MET A 458 -3.10 11.96 -8.78
C MET A 458 -2.51 11.22 -9.98
N LEU A 459 -3.08 11.41 -11.17
CA LEU A 459 -2.58 10.80 -12.40
C LEU A 459 -1.27 11.43 -12.85
N GLN A 460 -1.08 12.75 -12.65
CA GLN A 460 0.22 13.43 -12.88
C GLN A 460 1.32 12.80 -12.03
N ALA A 461 1.09 12.66 -10.74
CA ALA A 461 2.04 12.02 -9.83
C ALA A 461 2.29 10.55 -10.21
N TYR A 462 1.25 9.83 -10.61
CA TYR A 462 1.35 8.44 -11.01
C TYR A 462 2.22 8.23 -12.25
N VAL A 463 2.04 9.01 -13.30
CA VAL A 463 2.85 8.82 -14.53
C VAL A 463 4.31 9.21 -14.32
N LEU A 464 4.58 10.16 -13.41
CA LEU A 464 5.94 10.56 -13.04
C LEU A 464 6.63 9.55 -12.13
N GLU A 465 5.89 8.95 -11.18
CA GLU A 465 6.43 8.15 -10.07
C GLU A 465 5.52 6.96 -9.74
N ALA A 466 5.23 6.09 -10.74
CA ALA A 466 4.29 4.96 -10.60
C ALA A 466 4.60 3.99 -9.43
N HIS A 467 5.82 4.01 -8.90
CA HIS A 467 6.28 3.21 -7.77
C HIS A 467 6.00 3.84 -6.41
N MET A 468 5.53 5.09 -6.38
CA MET A 468 5.23 5.85 -5.16
C MET A 468 3.73 5.89 -4.89
N ARG A 469 3.36 6.16 -3.63
CA ARG A 469 1.96 6.39 -3.28
C ARG A 469 1.51 7.75 -3.80
N VAL A 470 0.27 7.82 -4.29
CA VAL A 470 -0.27 9.00 -4.97
C VAL A 470 -1.47 9.63 -4.23
N SER A 471 -1.69 9.30 -2.94
CA SER A 471 -2.65 10.05 -2.12
C SER A 471 -2.21 11.51 -1.95
N MET A 472 -3.16 12.44 -1.79
CA MET A 472 -2.90 13.87 -1.66
C MET A 472 -1.79 14.16 -0.65
N ASP A 473 -1.89 13.64 0.57
CA ASP A 473 -0.89 13.83 1.64
C ASP A 473 0.52 13.46 1.21
N GLN A 474 0.67 12.32 0.50
CA GLN A 474 1.97 11.81 0.08
C GLN A 474 2.54 12.61 -1.10
N VAL A 475 1.68 13.06 -2.01
CA VAL A 475 2.09 13.87 -3.15
C VAL A 475 2.44 15.28 -2.70
N ALA A 476 1.61 15.90 -1.84
CA ALA A 476 1.87 17.23 -1.27
C ALA A 476 3.17 17.23 -0.45
N LEU A 477 3.39 16.21 0.39
CA LEU A 477 4.62 16.11 1.17
C LEU A 477 5.87 16.02 0.26
N ARG A 478 5.80 15.25 -0.84
CA ARG A 478 6.95 15.08 -1.74
C ARG A 478 7.21 16.30 -2.62
N TRP A 479 6.16 16.92 -3.15
CA TRP A 479 6.28 17.93 -4.19
C TRP A 479 6.10 19.36 -3.69
N LEU A 480 5.31 19.57 -2.61
CA LEU A 480 5.14 20.88 -1.98
C LEU A 480 5.98 21.02 -0.70
N GLY A 481 6.49 19.90 -0.14
CA GLY A 481 7.18 19.91 1.16
C GLY A 481 6.23 20.16 2.34
N GLN A 482 4.92 20.06 2.13
CA GLN A 482 3.88 20.34 3.12
C GLN A 482 3.10 19.08 3.44
N ALA A 483 2.89 18.82 4.73
CA ALA A 483 1.98 17.77 5.19
C ALA A 483 0.58 18.40 5.26
N GLY A 484 -0.36 17.86 4.50
CA GLY A 484 -1.76 18.27 4.59
C GLY A 484 -2.45 17.74 5.83
N THR A 485 -3.60 18.29 6.14
CA THR A 485 -4.52 17.77 7.15
C THR A 485 -5.06 16.42 6.67
N SER A 486 -4.98 15.39 7.50
CA SER A 486 -5.48 14.07 7.08
C SER A 486 -6.97 13.91 7.38
N PHE A 487 -7.69 13.13 6.55
CA PHE A 487 -9.09 12.79 6.79
C PHE A 487 -9.33 12.17 8.19
N GLU A 488 -8.36 11.36 8.67
CA GLU A 488 -8.43 10.77 10.01
C GLU A 488 -8.32 11.80 11.14
N GLU A 489 -7.69 12.94 10.91
CA GLU A 489 -7.59 14.03 11.89
C GLU A 489 -8.92 14.74 12.09
N ILE A 490 -9.71 14.90 11.04
CA ILE A 490 -11.00 15.61 11.11
C ILE A 490 -12.19 14.68 11.38
N CYS A 491 -12.19 13.46 10.81
CA CYS A 491 -13.29 12.50 10.94
C CYS A 491 -13.05 11.44 12.02
N GLY A 492 -11.84 11.34 12.59
CA GLY A 492 -11.48 10.28 13.51
C GLY A 492 -11.22 8.93 12.83
N LYS A 493 -10.97 7.89 13.63
CA LYS A 493 -10.56 6.56 13.16
C LYS A 493 -11.30 5.42 13.83
N GLY A 494 -11.59 4.35 13.08
CA GLY A 494 -12.17 3.12 13.58
C GLY A 494 -13.60 3.29 14.08
N ALA A 495 -13.94 2.75 15.25
CA ALA A 495 -15.32 2.76 15.77
C ALA A 495 -15.84 4.15 16.19
N LYS A 496 -14.95 5.13 16.31
CA LYS A 496 -15.30 6.53 16.64
C LYS A 496 -15.28 7.45 15.41
N GLN A 497 -15.04 6.91 14.24
CA GLN A 497 -15.03 7.68 13.01
C GLN A 497 -16.43 8.21 12.71
N ILE A 498 -16.53 9.52 12.49
CA ILE A 498 -17.76 10.19 12.04
C ILE A 498 -17.72 10.34 10.50
N SER A 499 -18.88 10.50 9.90
CA SER A 499 -18.98 10.88 8.49
C SER A 499 -18.65 12.37 8.32
N PHE A 500 -18.17 12.75 7.12
CA PHE A 500 -17.72 14.13 6.87
C PHE A 500 -18.80 15.17 7.09
N ASP A 501 -20.06 14.84 6.83
CA ASP A 501 -21.19 15.73 7.10
C ASP A 501 -21.39 16.09 8.58
N GLN A 502 -20.78 15.33 9.50
CA GLN A 502 -20.82 15.60 10.94
C GLN A 502 -19.63 16.43 11.44
N VAL A 503 -18.63 16.70 10.59
CA VAL A 503 -17.49 17.59 10.88
C VAL A 503 -18.00 19.04 10.96
N SER A 504 -17.45 19.84 11.88
CA SER A 504 -17.78 21.27 11.94
C SER A 504 -17.43 21.99 10.64
N ILE A 505 -18.22 22.98 10.23
CA ILE A 505 -17.99 23.73 8.98
C ILE A 505 -16.61 24.40 8.99
N GLU A 506 -16.14 24.90 10.13
CA GLU A 506 -14.82 25.53 10.24
C GLU A 506 -13.68 24.55 9.92
N GLN A 507 -13.70 23.36 10.50
CA GLN A 507 -12.69 22.33 10.24
C GLN A 507 -12.79 21.79 8.81
N ALA A 508 -13.99 21.55 8.33
CA ALA A 508 -14.25 21.07 6.98
C ALA A 508 -13.80 22.11 5.93
N ALA A 509 -14.07 23.39 6.17
CA ALA A 509 -13.67 24.47 5.27
C ALA A 509 -12.14 24.59 5.15
N TYR A 510 -11.43 24.49 6.26
CA TYR A 510 -9.96 24.53 6.20
C TYR A 510 -9.42 23.35 5.42
N TYR A 511 -9.85 22.13 5.75
CA TYR A 511 -9.45 20.91 5.09
C TYR A 511 -9.73 20.93 3.58
N ALA A 512 -10.96 21.22 3.19
CA ALA A 512 -11.38 21.24 1.79
C ALA A 512 -10.69 22.35 0.97
N CYS A 513 -10.47 23.52 1.56
CA CYS A 513 -9.69 24.59 0.92
C CYS A 513 -8.22 24.18 0.74
N GLU A 514 -7.63 23.50 1.72
CA GLU A 514 -6.27 22.98 1.64
C GLU A 514 -6.13 21.97 0.49
N ASP A 515 -7.08 21.04 0.33
CA ASP A 515 -7.07 20.05 -0.75
C ASP A 515 -7.22 20.69 -2.13
N ALA A 516 -8.12 21.69 -2.28
CA ALA A 516 -8.25 22.41 -3.54
C ALA A 516 -7.01 23.27 -3.87
N ASP A 517 -6.40 23.94 -2.88
CA ASP A 517 -5.15 24.69 -3.06
C ASP A 517 -3.98 23.78 -3.40
N PHE A 518 -3.82 22.67 -2.68
CA PHE A 518 -2.80 21.68 -2.99
C PHE A 518 -2.97 21.10 -4.39
N THR A 519 -4.19 20.82 -4.82
CA THR A 519 -4.50 20.34 -6.16
C THR A 519 -3.99 21.32 -7.21
N LEU A 520 -4.27 22.63 -7.07
CA LEU A 520 -3.81 23.64 -8.04
C LEU A 520 -2.29 23.76 -8.04
N ARG A 521 -1.68 23.87 -6.87
CA ARG A 521 -0.22 24.00 -6.71
C ARG A 521 0.55 22.78 -7.20
N LEU A 522 0.04 21.59 -6.93
CA LEU A 522 0.62 20.35 -7.45
C LEU A 522 0.56 20.32 -8.97
N HIS A 523 -0.55 20.73 -9.57
CA HIS A 523 -0.66 20.79 -11.02
C HIS A 523 0.40 21.73 -11.63
N GLU A 524 0.62 22.92 -11.07
CA GLU A 524 1.62 23.87 -11.57
C GLU A 524 3.05 23.31 -11.56
N ILE A 525 3.33 22.37 -10.64
CA ILE A 525 4.66 21.74 -10.53
C ILE A 525 4.77 20.47 -11.38
N LEU A 526 3.76 19.61 -11.32
CA LEU A 526 3.83 18.28 -11.94
C LEU A 526 3.66 18.35 -13.46
N ARG A 527 2.77 19.23 -13.95
CA ARG A 527 2.49 19.32 -15.39
C ARG A 527 3.72 19.69 -16.24
N PRO A 528 4.54 20.67 -15.87
CA PRO A 528 5.79 20.94 -16.58
C PRO A 528 6.79 19.79 -16.57
N GLN A 529 6.83 18.98 -15.50
CA GLN A 529 7.70 17.80 -15.43
C GLN A 529 7.29 16.73 -16.43
N ILE A 530 5.98 16.51 -16.58
CA ILE A 530 5.46 15.58 -17.59
C ILE A 530 5.83 16.04 -18.99
N GLN A 531 5.65 17.33 -19.28
CA GLN A 531 5.95 17.93 -20.58
C GLN A 531 7.45 17.90 -20.93
N ALA A 532 8.31 17.92 -19.92
CA ALA A 532 9.76 17.83 -20.11
C ALA A 532 10.25 16.43 -20.50
N ILE A 533 9.40 15.40 -20.35
CA ILE A 533 9.74 14.00 -20.63
C ILE A 533 9.08 13.57 -21.94
N GLU A 534 9.88 13.26 -22.94
CA GLU A 534 9.38 12.81 -24.24
C GLU A 534 8.47 11.57 -24.11
N GLY A 535 7.31 11.60 -24.74
CA GLY A 535 6.31 10.53 -24.72
C GLY A 535 5.41 10.47 -23.49
N LEU A 536 5.81 11.05 -22.35
CA LEU A 536 5.05 10.92 -21.11
C LEU A 536 3.75 11.74 -21.14
N GLU A 537 3.73 12.84 -21.86
CA GLU A 537 2.52 13.66 -22.03
C GLU A 537 1.39 12.86 -22.68
N ARG A 538 1.69 12.10 -23.71
CA ARG A 538 0.71 11.22 -24.38
C ARG A 538 0.12 10.16 -23.44
N ILE A 539 0.96 9.59 -22.58
CA ILE A 539 0.50 8.64 -21.54
C ILE A 539 -0.40 9.33 -20.53
N TYR A 540 -0.03 10.53 -20.10
CA TYR A 540 -0.84 11.30 -19.17
C TYR A 540 -2.21 11.67 -19.77
N GLU A 541 -2.26 12.15 -20.99
CA GLU A 541 -3.50 12.46 -21.70
C GLU A 541 -4.40 11.23 -21.85
N LEU A 542 -3.81 10.06 -22.13
CA LEU A 542 -4.54 8.79 -22.15
C LEU A 542 -5.16 8.48 -20.76
N GLU A 543 -4.41 8.66 -19.67
CA GLU A 543 -4.94 8.40 -18.33
C GLU A 543 -6.08 9.35 -17.95
N VAL A 544 -5.99 10.64 -18.32
CA VAL A 544 -7.07 11.61 -18.08
C VAL A 544 -8.33 11.24 -18.90
N ALA A 545 -8.18 10.95 -20.19
CA ALA A 545 -9.30 10.53 -21.02
C ALA A 545 -9.94 9.23 -20.51
N LEU A 546 -9.11 8.29 -20.06
CA LEU A 546 -9.60 7.01 -19.52
C LEU A 546 -10.39 7.20 -18.21
N SER A 547 -10.06 8.19 -17.39
CA SER A 547 -10.76 8.47 -16.13
C SER A 547 -12.27 8.69 -16.36
N ALA A 548 -12.64 9.44 -17.40
CA ALA A 548 -14.03 9.65 -17.77
C ALA A 548 -14.70 8.34 -18.27
N VAL A 549 -13.98 7.54 -19.06
CA VAL A 549 -14.48 6.23 -19.52
C VAL A 549 -14.72 5.27 -18.36
N LEU A 550 -13.78 5.21 -17.41
CA LEU A 550 -13.92 4.36 -16.22
C LEU A 550 -15.08 4.81 -15.33
N THR A 551 -15.29 6.12 -15.17
CA THR A 551 -16.48 6.64 -14.49
C THR A 551 -17.75 6.08 -15.11
N GLN A 552 -17.84 6.09 -16.45
CA GLN A 552 -19.01 5.55 -17.17
C GLN A 552 -19.15 4.04 -17.01
N VAL A 553 -18.05 3.27 -17.16
CA VAL A 553 -18.04 1.81 -16.98
C VAL A 553 -18.45 1.41 -15.56
N GLU A 554 -17.91 2.10 -14.54
CA GLU A 554 -18.28 1.86 -13.14
C GLU A 554 -19.77 2.19 -12.89
N ARG A 555 -20.29 3.26 -13.46
CA ARG A 555 -21.72 3.63 -13.36
C ARG A 555 -22.63 2.71 -14.14
N ASN A 556 -22.20 2.24 -15.30
CA ASN A 556 -22.95 1.24 -16.06
C ASN A 556 -23.15 -0.03 -15.21
N GLY A 557 -22.10 -0.49 -14.52
CA GLY A 557 -22.12 -1.74 -13.76
C GLY A 557 -22.48 -2.94 -14.64
N VAL A 558 -22.57 -4.13 -14.08
CA VAL A 558 -22.89 -5.36 -14.80
C VAL A 558 -24.14 -6.03 -14.24
N ALA A 559 -24.98 -6.57 -15.10
CA ALA A 559 -26.16 -7.32 -14.69
C ALA A 559 -25.77 -8.71 -14.16
N LEU A 560 -26.35 -9.10 -13.03
CA LEU A 560 -26.00 -10.33 -12.32
C LEU A 560 -27.24 -11.17 -12.03
N ASP A 561 -27.22 -12.43 -12.46
CA ASP A 561 -28.21 -13.43 -12.07
C ASP A 561 -27.93 -13.96 -10.65
N SER A 562 -28.49 -13.27 -9.67
CA SER A 562 -28.34 -13.62 -8.26
C SER A 562 -28.97 -14.96 -7.90
N ALA A 563 -30.01 -15.41 -8.64
CA ALA A 563 -30.66 -16.69 -8.41
C ALA A 563 -29.73 -17.84 -8.80
N LYS A 564 -29.05 -17.70 -9.94
CA LYS A 564 -28.05 -18.66 -10.41
C LYS A 564 -26.85 -18.77 -9.47
N LEU A 565 -26.36 -17.65 -8.94
CA LEU A 565 -25.29 -17.67 -7.92
C LEU A 565 -25.73 -18.34 -6.61
N LYS A 566 -26.97 -18.14 -6.20
CA LYS A 566 -27.52 -18.81 -5.03
C LYS A 566 -27.59 -20.33 -5.22
N GLU A 567 -28.07 -20.80 -6.37
CA GLU A 567 -28.08 -22.23 -6.70
C GLU A 567 -26.67 -22.83 -6.67
N GLN A 568 -25.70 -22.12 -7.27
CA GLN A 568 -24.29 -22.52 -7.22
C GLN A 568 -23.75 -22.57 -5.80
N SER A 569 -24.05 -21.56 -4.95
CA SER A 569 -23.67 -21.53 -3.55
C SER A 569 -24.21 -22.71 -2.76
N ASP A 570 -25.48 -23.07 -2.96
CA ASP A 570 -26.12 -24.24 -2.31
C ASP A 570 -25.44 -25.56 -2.73
N ARG A 571 -25.13 -25.72 -4.04
CA ARG A 571 -24.41 -26.88 -4.57
C ARG A 571 -22.98 -26.96 -4.02
N GLN A 572 -22.25 -25.82 -4.00
CA GLN A 572 -20.91 -25.73 -3.41
C GLN A 572 -20.92 -26.06 -1.92
N GLY A 573 -21.94 -25.61 -1.17
CA GLY A 573 -22.10 -25.93 0.24
C GLY A 573 -22.25 -27.44 0.50
N LYS A 574 -23.05 -28.14 -0.31
CA LYS A 574 -23.18 -29.59 -0.24
C LYS A 574 -21.84 -30.29 -0.53
N ARG A 575 -21.12 -29.85 -1.57
CA ARG A 575 -19.83 -30.44 -1.95
C ARG A 575 -18.75 -30.21 -0.87
N LEU A 576 -18.72 -29.05 -0.21
CA LEU A 576 -17.82 -28.79 0.93
C LEU A 576 -18.06 -29.76 2.08
N LEU A 577 -19.34 -30.03 2.44
CA LEU A 577 -19.67 -31.01 3.49
C LEU A 577 -19.25 -32.45 3.13
N GLU A 578 -19.32 -32.81 1.84
CA GLU A 578 -18.83 -34.13 1.39
C GLU A 578 -17.30 -34.21 1.52
N LEU A 579 -16.56 -33.21 1.00
CA LEU A 579 -15.11 -33.14 1.09
C LEU A 579 -14.60 -33.12 2.52
N GLU A 580 -15.32 -32.44 3.42
CA GLU A 580 -15.02 -32.40 4.85
C GLU A 580 -15.13 -33.82 5.48
N LYS A 581 -16.22 -34.54 5.18
CA LYS A 581 -16.38 -35.93 5.64
C LYS A 581 -15.29 -36.85 5.08
N GLU A 582 -14.99 -36.75 3.80
CA GLU A 582 -13.90 -37.53 3.18
C GLU A 582 -12.55 -37.21 3.84
N ALA A 583 -12.25 -35.93 4.10
CA ALA A 583 -11.03 -35.52 4.77
C ALA A 583 -10.94 -36.05 6.22
N PHE A 584 -12.04 -36.00 6.97
CA PHE A 584 -12.11 -36.55 8.34
C PHE A 584 -11.91 -38.09 8.37
N ALA A 585 -12.49 -38.78 7.39
CA ALA A 585 -12.30 -40.22 7.26
C ALA A 585 -10.82 -40.61 7.04
N ILE A 586 -10.10 -39.84 6.20
CA ILE A 586 -8.66 -40.08 5.97
C ILE A 586 -7.82 -39.64 7.18
N ALA A 587 -8.16 -38.52 7.79
CA ALA A 587 -7.45 -38.02 8.97
C ALA A 587 -7.73 -38.84 10.24
N GLY A 588 -8.84 -39.60 10.27
CA GLY A 588 -9.30 -40.34 11.45
C GLY A 588 -9.73 -39.48 12.62
N GLN A 589 -10.05 -38.20 12.37
CA GLN A 589 -10.59 -37.23 13.33
C GLN A 589 -11.11 -35.97 12.63
N ASP A 590 -11.97 -35.27 13.30
CA ASP A 590 -12.45 -33.95 12.87
C ASP A 590 -11.39 -32.87 13.09
N PHE A 591 -11.28 -31.95 12.14
CA PHE A 591 -10.38 -30.79 12.22
C PHE A 591 -10.87 -29.67 11.29
N ASN A 592 -10.43 -28.44 11.52
CA ASN A 592 -10.80 -27.32 10.65
C ASN A 592 -9.89 -27.27 9.40
N LEU A 593 -10.45 -27.60 8.21
CA LEU A 593 -9.74 -27.62 6.93
C LEU A 593 -9.26 -26.21 6.50
N ASN A 594 -9.87 -25.14 7.04
CA ASN A 594 -9.45 -23.74 6.81
C ASN A 594 -8.35 -23.29 7.77
N SER A 595 -8.00 -24.08 8.80
CA SER A 595 -6.93 -23.72 9.74
C SER A 595 -5.57 -24.26 9.28
N PRO A 596 -4.63 -23.40 8.80
CA PRO A 596 -3.31 -23.87 8.38
C PRO A 596 -2.58 -24.64 9.48
N LYS A 597 -2.81 -24.29 10.75
CA LYS A 597 -2.20 -24.94 11.89
C LYS A 597 -2.72 -26.36 12.07
N GLN A 598 -4.05 -26.56 12.11
CA GLN A 598 -4.64 -27.89 12.27
C GLN A 598 -4.35 -28.79 11.07
N VAL A 599 -4.39 -28.24 9.86
CA VAL A 599 -4.00 -28.95 8.65
C VAL A 599 -2.54 -29.41 8.74
N GLY A 600 -1.63 -28.56 9.21
CA GLY A 600 -0.22 -28.90 9.44
C GLY A 600 -0.05 -30.03 10.46
N GLU A 601 -0.73 -29.95 11.60
CA GLU A 601 -0.74 -31.01 12.63
C GLU A 601 -1.22 -32.36 12.05
N ILE A 602 -2.27 -32.37 11.23
CA ILE A 602 -2.77 -33.60 10.60
C ILE A 602 -1.80 -34.14 9.55
N LEU A 603 -1.34 -33.30 8.63
CA LEU A 603 -0.49 -33.76 7.52
C LEU A 603 0.89 -34.21 7.99
N PHE A 604 1.56 -33.42 8.83
CA PHE A 604 2.96 -33.61 9.13
C PHE A 604 3.19 -34.36 10.44
N ASP A 605 2.40 -34.09 11.50
CA ASP A 605 2.60 -34.71 12.80
C ASP A 605 1.84 -36.03 12.91
N LYS A 606 0.59 -36.13 12.42
CA LYS A 606 -0.23 -37.32 12.54
C LYS A 606 -0.02 -38.33 11.40
N LEU A 607 -0.08 -37.85 10.15
CA LEU A 607 0.07 -38.70 8.96
C LEU A 607 1.52 -38.87 8.50
N GLY A 608 2.46 -38.08 9.06
CA GLY A 608 3.90 -38.23 8.81
C GLY A 608 4.32 -37.82 7.39
N LEU A 609 3.57 -36.98 6.69
CA LEU A 609 3.95 -36.51 5.34
C LEU A 609 5.24 -35.69 5.38
N PRO A 610 6.07 -35.72 4.30
CA PRO A 610 7.32 -34.97 4.27
C PRO A 610 7.07 -33.47 4.25
N VAL A 611 7.75 -32.73 5.14
CA VAL A 611 7.69 -31.24 5.19
C VAL A 611 8.47 -30.68 4.01
N GLN A 612 7.79 -30.10 3.04
CA GLN A 612 8.39 -29.54 1.82
C GLN A 612 9.06 -28.17 2.07
N THR A 613 8.33 -27.26 2.75
CA THR A 613 8.80 -25.93 3.08
C THR A 613 8.28 -25.51 4.46
N ARG A 614 8.97 -24.55 5.08
CA ARG A 614 8.54 -23.94 6.34
C ARG A 614 8.16 -22.47 6.13
N THR A 615 7.23 -22.00 6.94
CA THR A 615 6.87 -20.57 7.00
C THR A 615 8.00 -19.75 7.61
N ARG A 616 7.92 -18.41 7.52
CA ARG A 616 8.88 -17.50 8.17
C ARG A 616 8.96 -17.73 9.70
N THR A 617 7.90 -18.25 10.31
CA THR A 617 7.85 -18.59 11.74
C THR A 617 8.31 -20.00 12.07
N GLY A 618 8.86 -20.73 11.09
CA GLY A 618 9.39 -22.09 11.27
C GLY A 618 8.35 -23.21 11.24
N ALA A 619 7.06 -22.92 11.21
CA ALA A 619 6.02 -23.95 11.10
C ALA A 619 5.99 -24.59 9.69
N PRO A 620 5.62 -25.88 9.56
CA PRO A 620 5.42 -26.49 8.25
C PRO A 620 4.39 -25.70 7.42
N SER A 621 4.73 -25.41 6.17
CA SER A 621 3.83 -24.71 5.28
C SER A 621 2.74 -25.64 4.74
N THR A 622 1.51 -25.12 4.69
CA THR A 622 0.36 -25.79 4.05
C THR A 622 -0.20 -24.92 2.91
N ASN A 623 0.65 -24.11 2.26
CA ASN A 623 0.25 -23.30 1.13
C ASN A 623 -0.12 -24.16 -0.09
N GLU A 624 -0.69 -23.52 -1.10
CA GLU A 624 -1.16 -24.21 -2.31
C GLU A 624 -0.04 -24.99 -3.00
N GLU A 625 1.16 -24.42 -3.10
CA GLU A 625 2.33 -25.06 -3.73
C GLU A 625 2.73 -26.36 -3.02
N VAL A 626 2.78 -26.34 -1.69
CA VAL A 626 3.10 -27.54 -0.87
C VAL A 626 2.02 -28.59 -1.03
N LEU A 627 0.75 -28.19 -0.92
CA LEU A 627 -0.36 -29.14 -1.08
C LEU A 627 -0.41 -29.72 -2.49
N THR A 628 -0.11 -28.94 -3.54
CA THR A 628 -0.06 -29.41 -4.92
C THR A 628 1.02 -30.47 -5.10
N ARG A 629 2.24 -30.25 -4.59
CA ARG A 629 3.31 -31.25 -4.63
C ARG A 629 2.91 -32.55 -3.91
N LEU A 630 2.33 -32.42 -2.71
CA LEU A 630 1.90 -33.56 -1.93
C LEU A 630 0.70 -34.29 -2.54
N SER A 631 -0.14 -33.60 -3.30
CA SER A 631 -1.36 -34.16 -3.90
C SER A 631 -1.09 -35.25 -4.96
N HIS A 632 0.14 -35.32 -5.50
CA HIS A 632 0.54 -36.35 -6.45
C HIS A 632 0.65 -37.72 -5.80
N GLU A 633 1.01 -37.78 -4.51
CA GLU A 633 1.27 -39.00 -3.79
C GLU A 633 0.26 -39.30 -2.67
N TYR A 634 -0.40 -38.24 -2.15
CA TYR A 634 -1.25 -38.36 -0.98
C TYR A 634 -2.68 -37.85 -1.23
N PRO A 635 -3.74 -38.57 -0.82
CA PRO A 635 -5.12 -38.21 -1.11
C PRO A 635 -5.60 -36.99 -0.29
N LEU A 636 -5.19 -36.82 0.97
CA LEU A 636 -5.66 -35.73 1.81
C LEU A 636 -5.27 -34.34 1.30
N PRO A 637 -4.03 -34.07 0.84
CA PRO A 637 -3.66 -32.82 0.20
C PRO A 637 -4.53 -32.49 -1.03
N LYS A 638 -4.91 -33.49 -1.84
CA LYS A 638 -5.79 -33.32 -2.99
C LYS A 638 -7.19 -32.87 -2.58
N LEU A 639 -7.75 -33.48 -1.52
CA LEU A 639 -9.05 -33.05 -0.96
C LEU A 639 -8.99 -31.64 -0.36
N LEU A 640 -7.89 -31.31 0.33
CA LEU A 640 -7.68 -29.97 0.89
C LEU A 640 -7.62 -28.89 -0.20
N LEU A 641 -6.97 -29.15 -1.33
CA LEU A 641 -6.94 -28.24 -2.47
C LEU A 641 -8.35 -28.05 -3.06
N ALA A 642 -9.08 -29.14 -3.28
CA ALA A 642 -10.45 -29.10 -3.77
C ALA A 642 -11.37 -28.32 -2.80
N TYR A 643 -11.28 -28.62 -1.50
CA TYR A 643 -12.05 -27.92 -0.47
C TYR A 643 -11.75 -26.41 -0.45
N ARG A 644 -10.47 -26.04 -0.39
CA ARG A 644 -10.06 -24.61 -0.37
C ARG A 644 -10.48 -23.87 -1.63
N GLY A 645 -10.38 -24.50 -2.79
CA GLY A 645 -10.84 -23.92 -4.07
C GLY A 645 -12.32 -23.58 -4.04
N ILE A 646 -13.17 -24.55 -3.66
CA ILE A 646 -14.62 -24.37 -3.59
C ILE A 646 -14.99 -23.39 -2.48
N ALA A 647 -14.38 -23.48 -1.30
CA ALA A 647 -14.65 -22.58 -0.18
C ALA A 647 -14.31 -21.11 -0.54
N LYS A 648 -13.21 -20.89 -1.27
CA LYS A 648 -12.82 -19.55 -1.78
C LYS A 648 -13.84 -19.03 -2.80
N LEU A 649 -14.26 -19.87 -3.76
CA LEU A 649 -15.28 -19.48 -4.74
C LEU A 649 -16.60 -19.11 -4.06
N LYS A 650 -17.03 -19.94 -3.11
CA LYS A 650 -18.27 -19.70 -2.37
C LYS A 650 -18.22 -18.39 -1.57
N SER A 651 -17.21 -18.23 -0.72
CA SER A 651 -17.10 -17.06 0.16
C SER A 651 -16.80 -15.76 -0.59
N THR A 652 -16.06 -15.81 -1.70
CA THR A 652 -15.63 -14.61 -2.43
C THR A 652 -16.64 -14.18 -3.48
N TYR A 653 -17.32 -15.13 -4.13
CA TYR A 653 -18.20 -14.83 -5.27
C TYR A 653 -19.65 -15.21 -5.01
N THR A 654 -19.99 -16.52 -4.87
CA THR A 654 -21.38 -16.94 -4.89
C THR A 654 -22.21 -16.46 -3.71
N ASP A 655 -21.60 -16.29 -2.52
CA ASP A 655 -22.27 -15.72 -1.33
C ASP A 655 -22.20 -14.19 -1.26
N LYS A 656 -21.15 -13.60 -1.84
CA LYS A 656 -20.86 -12.17 -1.64
C LYS A 656 -21.44 -11.30 -2.75
N LEU A 657 -21.29 -11.67 -4.04
CA LEU A 657 -21.70 -10.83 -5.16
C LEU A 657 -23.19 -10.49 -5.16
N PRO A 658 -24.13 -11.41 -4.83
CA PRO A 658 -25.55 -11.06 -4.77
C PRO A 658 -25.87 -9.97 -3.74
N LYS A 659 -25.08 -9.89 -2.65
CA LYS A 659 -25.27 -8.88 -1.59
C LYS A 659 -24.69 -7.51 -1.97
N MET A 660 -23.86 -7.46 -2.98
CA MET A 660 -23.22 -6.23 -3.48
C MET A 660 -23.98 -5.60 -4.65
N VAL A 661 -25.05 -6.24 -5.14
CA VAL A 661 -25.90 -5.65 -6.17
C VAL A 661 -26.54 -4.38 -5.60
N ASN A 662 -26.36 -3.26 -6.28
CA ASN A 662 -26.89 -1.99 -5.86
C ASN A 662 -28.43 -2.00 -6.01
N PRO A 663 -29.22 -1.75 -4.95
CA PRO A 663 -30.67 -1.85 -4.99
C PRO A 663 -31.34 -0.78 -5.88
N LYS A 664 -30.66 0.34 -6.16
CA LYS A 664 -31.20 1.40 -7.02
C LYS A 664 -31.04 1.08 -8.50
N THR A 665 -29.89 0.53 -8.90
CA THR A 665 -29.59 0.22 -10.30
C THR A 665 -29.92 -1.22 -10.67
N GLY A 666 -30.02 -2.14 -9.69
CA GLY A 666 -30.15 -3.57 -9.92
C GLY A 666 -28.88 -4.22 -10.50
N ARG A 667 -27.76 -3.51 -10.52
CA ARG A 667 -26.50 -3.93 -11.14
C ARG A 667 -25.36 -3.99 -10.10
N LEU A 668 -24.33 -4.73 -10.45
CA LEU A 668 -23.10 -4.83 -9.65
C LEU A 668 -22.08 -3.81 -10.18
N HIS A 669 -21.59 -2.96 -9.31
CA HIS A 669 -20.61 -1.91 -9.64
C HIS A 669 -19.26 -2.25 -9.01
N THR A 670 -18.23 -2.32 -9.85
CA THR A 670 -16.83 -2.43 -9.38
C THR A 670 -16.16 -1.07 -9.40
N ARG A 671 -15.00 -0.96 -8.75
CA ARG A 671 -14.13 0.22 -8.79
C ARG A 671 -12.83 -0.13 -9.51
N TYR A 672 -12.44 0.65 -10.49
CA TYR A 672 -11.16 0.53 -11.20
C TYR A 672 -10.16 1.56 -10.69
N ALA A 673 -9.05 1.12 -10.12
CA ALA A 673 -7.95 1.99 -9.76
C ALA A 673 -6.94 2.07 -10.92
N GLN A 674 -6.68 3.29 -11.41
CA GLN A 674 -5.71 3.56 -12.48
C GLN A 674 -4.28 3.60 -11.93
N ALA A 675 -4.10 4.17 -10.74
CA ALA A 675 -2.81 4.50 -10.14
C ALA A 675 -2.36 3.46 -9.09
N ALA A 676 -2.84 2.21 -9.17
CA ALA A 676 -2.53 1.18 -8.17
C ALA A 676 -1.41 0.22 -8.60
N VAL A 677 -1.17 0.06 -9.90
CA VAL A 677 -0.25 -0.95 -10.44
C VAL A 677 0.86 -0.28 -11.26
N ILE A 678 2.11 -0.57 -10.94
CA ILE A 678 3.29 0.05 -11.58
C ILE A 678 3.29 -0.16 -13.10
N THR A 679 2.79 -1.31 -13.59
CA THR A 679 2.76 -1.63 -15.03
C THR A 679 1.68 -0.87 -15.82
N GLY A 680 0.89 -0.03 -15.20
CA GLY A 680 -0.22 0.65 -15.88
C GLY A 680 -1.51 -0.16 -15.97
N ARG A 681 -1.53 -1.44 -15.58
CA ARG A 681 -2.76 -2.23 -15.56
C ARG A 681 -3.79 -1.64 -14.60
N LEU A 682 -5.05 -1.73 -14.94
CA LEU A 682 -6.15 -1.40 -14.04
C LEU A 682 -6.27 -2.44 -12.93
N SER A 683 -6.66 -2.02 -11.75
CA SER A 683 -6.97 -2.91 -10.63
C SER A 683 -8.44 -2.76 -10.26
N SER A 684 -9.19 -3.85 -10.35
CA SER A 684 -10.60 -3.91 -9.95
C SER A 684 -10.75 -4.25 -8.47
N SER A 685 -11.63 -3.56 -7.78
CA SER A 685 -11.91 -3.80 -6.35
C SER A 685 -13.40 -3.57 -6.04
N GLU A 686 -13.89 -4.17 -4.98
CA GLU A 686 -15.22 -3.99 -4.41
C GLU A 686 -16.40 -4.11 -5.39
N PRO A 687 -16.53 -5.28 -6.08
CA PRO A 687 -15.71 -6.49 -5.99
C PRO A 687 -14.59 -6.54 -7.04
N ASN A 688 -13.54 -7.36 -6.80
CA ASN A 688 -12.55 -7.61 -7.83
C ASN A 688 -13.10 -8.59 -8.88
N LEU A 689 -13.50 -8.07 -10.04
CA LEU A 689 -14.04 -8.84 -11.15
C LEU A 689 -12.96 -9.46 -12.04
N GLN A 690 -11.73 -8.93 -12.00
CA GLN A 690 -10.61 -9.44 -12.81
C GLN A 690 -10.06 -10.78 -12.31
N ASN A 691 -10.37 -11.17 -11.07
CA ASN A 691 -9.90 -12.41 -10.45
C ASN A 691 -10.90 -13.57 -10.50
N ILE A 692 -12.02 -13.45 -11.21
CA ILE A 692 -12.98 -14.54 -11.37
C ILE A 692 -12.36 -15.64 -12.24
N PRO A 693 -12.20 -16.89 -11.71
CA PRO A 693 -11.43 -17.91 -12.39
C PRO A 693 -12.04 -18.34 -13.73
N VAL A 694 -11.17 -18.54 -14.71
CA VAL A 694 -11.55 -19.05 -16.07
C VAL A 694 -11.22 -20.53 -16.22
N ARG A 695 -10.14 -21.00 -15.56
CA ARG A 695 -9.56 -22.32 -15.83
C ARG A 695 -10.34 -23.48 -15.22
N SER A 696 -10.93 -23.29 -14.04
CA SER A 696 -11.73 -24.33 -13.40
C SER A 696 -13.17 -24.33 -13.89
N ALA A 697 -13.80 -25.52 -13.91
CA ALA A 697 -15.21 -25.67 -14.28
C ALA A 697 -16.13 -24.85 -13.34
N GLU A 698 -15.84 -24.90 -12.05
CA GLU A 698 -16.58 -24.16 -11.03
C GLU A 698 -16.39 -22.63 -11.16
N GLY A 699 -15.19 -22.18 -11.55
CA GLY A 699 -14.92 -20.77 -11.83
C GLY A 699 -15.70 -20.28 -13.05
N ARG A 700 -15.72 -21.05 -14.13
CA ARG A 700 -16.54 -20.73 -15.32
C ARG A 700 -18.02 -20.61 -14.99
N GLN A 701 -18.55 -21.46 -14.10
CA GLN A 701 -19.93 -21.37 -13.66
C GLN A 701 -20.25 -20.02 -12.98
N VAL A 702 -19.31 -19.41 -12.25
CA VAL A 702 -19.52 -18.07 -11.70
C VAL A 702 -19.71 -17.05 -12.81
N ARG A 703 -18.94 -17.12 -13.91
CA ARG A 703 -19.08 -16.24 -15.08
C ARG A 703 -20.42 -16.38 -15.80
N GLU A 704 -21.07 -17.55 -15.73
CA GLU A 704 -22.41 -17.74 -16.28
C GLU A 704 -23.50 -16.88 -15.62
N ALA A 705 -23.25 -16.36 -14.42
CA ALA A 705 -24.17 -15.47 -13.74
C ALA A 705 -24.05 -14.00 -14.18
N PHE A 706 -23.06 -13.66 -14.97
CA PHE A 706 -22.91 -12.34 -15.57
C PHE A 706 -23.65 -12.33 -16.90
N VAL A 707 -24.78 -11.63 -16.94
CA VAL A 707 -25.77 -11.68 -18.04
C VAL A 707 -25.99 -10.28 -18.63
N SER A 708 -26.66 -10.21 -19.75
CA SER A 708 -27.13 -8.95 -20.31
C SER A 708 -28.51 -8.58 -19.78
N SER A 709 -28.76 -7.29 -19.63
CA SER A 709 -30.09 -6.72 -19.38
C SER A 709 -30.70 -6.06 -20.63
N LEU A 710 -29.90 -5.88 -21.68
CA LEU A 710 -30.30 -5.22 -22.93
C LEU A 710 -30.54 -6.21 -24.10
N GLY A 711 -29.92 -7.38 -24.01
CA GLY A 711 -30.05 -8.40 -25.09
C GLY A 711 -29.02 -9.50 -24.90
N GLN A 712 -27.79 -9.29 -25.31
CA GLN A 712 -26.70 -10.28 -25.25
C GLN A 712 -25.44 -9.71 -24.60
N VAL A 713 -24.58 -10.59 -24.11
CA VAL A 713 -23.22 -10.24 -23.68
C VAL A 713 -22.31 -10.36 -24.91
N VAL A 714 -21.55 -9.29 -25.17
CA VAL A 714 -20.51 -9.27 -26.20
C VAL A 714 -19.18 -9.12 -25.49
N ALA A 715 -18.21 -9.98 -25.76
CA ALA A 715 -16.87 -9.95 -25.24
C ALA A 715 -15.85 -9.79 -26.37
N ALA A 716 -14.94 -8.83 -26.25
CA ALA A 716 -13.90 -8.57 -27.24
C ALA A 716 -12.53 -8.68 -26.57
N ASP A 717 -11.72 -9.66 -27.00
CA ASP A 717 -10.43 -9.98 -26.39
C ASP A 717 -9.28 -9.86 -27.38
N TYR A 718 -8.13 -9.33 -26.94
CA TYR A 718 -6.92 -9.34 -27.75
C TYR A 718 -6.31 -10.74 -27.84
N SER A 719 -6.10 -11.24 -29.03
CA SER A 719 -5.47 -12.54 -29.27
C SER A 719 -3.96 -12.45 -29.11
N GLN A 720 -3.40 -13.11 -28.10
CA GLN A 720 -1.96 -13.26 -27.83
C GLN A 720 -1.20 -11.92 -27.75
N ILE A 721 -1.78 -10.91 -27.14
CA ILE A 721 -1.26 -9.53 -27.16
C ILE A 721 0.19 -9.42 -26.68
N GLU A 722 0.54 -10.09 -25.56
CA GLU A 722 1.88 -10.02 -25.00
C GLU A 722 2.95 -10.65 -25.91
N LEU A 723 2.59 -11.71 -26.65
CA LEU A 723 3.51 -12.34 -27.62
C LEU A 723 3.69 -11.46 -28.87
N ARG A 724 2.64 -10.74 -29.28
CA ARG A 724 2.72 -9.77 -30.39
C ARG A 724 3.57 -8.57 -30.01
N ILE A 725 3.42 -8.07 -28.79
CA ILE A 725 4.27 -7.01 -28.26
C ILE A 725 5.72 -7.49 -28.16
N MET A 726 5.97 -8.73 -27.70
CA MET A 726 7.32 -9.30 -27.67
C MET A 726 7.94 -9.35 -29.08
N ALA A 727 7.17 -9.77 -30.09
CA ALA A 727 7.66 -9.79 -31.48
C ALA A 727 8.06 -8.38 -31.96
N HIS A 728 7.31 -7.35 -31.57
CA HIS A 728 7.61 -5.97 -31.91
C HIS A 728 8.85 -5.47 -31.16
N VAL A 729 8.91 -5.55 -29.81
CA VAL A 729 10.00 -4.98 -29.03
C VAL A 729 11.32 -5.72 -29.17
N SER A 730 11.29 -7.02 -29.51
CA SER A 730 12.49 -7.81 -29.78
C SER A 730 13.02 -7.66 -31.20
N GLY A 731 12.14 -7.29 -32.15
CA GLY A 731 12.46 -7.28 -33.57
C GLY A 731 12.80 -8.67 -34.15
N ASP A 732 12.39 -9.75 -33.47
CA ASP A 732 12.71 -11.12 -33.90
C ASP A 732 11.98 -11.48 -35.18
N GLU A 733 12.72 -11.64 -36.27
CA GLU A 733 12.16 -11.89 -37.61
C GLU A 733 11.34 -13.19 -37.69
N ASN A 734 11.76 -14.23 -36.96
CA ASN A 734 11.06 -15.51 -36.96
C ASN A 734 9.74 -15.41 -36.22
N LEU A 735 9.71 -14.69 -35.10
CA LEU A 735 8.51 -14.48 -34.33
C LEU A 735 7.53 -13.57 -35.07
N GLN A 736 8.02 -12.48 -35.68
CA GLN A 736 7.22 -11.57 -36.51
C GLN A 736 6.61 -12.31 -37.70
N LYS A 737 7.41 -13.16 -38.38
CA LYS A 737 6.95 -13.94 -39.53
C LYS A 737 5.76 -14.83 -39.17
N VAL A 738 5.78 -15.53 -38.01
CA VAL A 738 4.65 -16.37 -37.58
C VAL A 738 3.37 -15.55 -37.48
N PHE A 739 3.45 -14.34 -36.94
CA PHE A 739 2.26 -13.48 -36.80
C PHE A 739 1.79 -12.88 -38.12
N HIS A 740 2.68 -12.55 -39.05
CA HIS A 740 2.32 -12.07 -40.39
C HIS A 740 1.63 -13.15 -41.25
N GLU A 741 2.06 -14.40 -41.06
CA GLU A 741 1.49 -15.55 -41.77
C GLU A 741 0.18 -16.06 -41.10
N GLY A 742 -0.27 -15.42 -40.00
CA GLY A 742 -1.45 -15.87 -39.25
C GLY A 742 -1.27 -17.21 -38.53
N GLY A 743 0.00 -17.61 -38.30
CA GLY A 743 0.36 -18.87 -37.66
C GLY A 743 0.15 -18.89 -36.14
N ASP A 744 -0.04 -20.10 -35.60
CA ASP A 744 -0.04 -20.30 -34.16
C ASP A 744 1.38 -20.41 -33.56
N VAL A 745 1.80 -19.37 -32.84
CA VAL A 745 3.14 -19.30 -32.21
C VAL A 745 3.41 -20.51 -31.31
N HIS A 746 2.40 -21.02 -30.60
CA HIS A 746 2.59 -22.17 -29.71
C HIS A 746 2.85 -23.45 -30.49
N SER A 747 2.14 -23.66 -31.59
CA SER A 747 2.39 -24.79 -32.50
C SER A 747 3.74 -24.67 -33.20
N ALA A 748 4.11 -23.47 -33.68
CA ALA A 748 5.40 -23.22 -34.27
C ALA A 748 6.57 -23.49 -33.29
N THR A 749 6.43 -23.03 -32.04
CA THR A 749 7.40 -23.30 -30.98
C THR A 749 7.45 -24.80 -30.64
N ALA A 750 6.30 -25.49 -30.58
CA ALA A 750 6.23 -26.92 -30.32
C ALA A 750 6.95 -27.73 -31.40
N ALA A 751 6.68 -27.44 -32.69
CA ALA A 751 7.35 -28.09 -33.80
C ALA A 751 8.88 -28.03 -33.69
N GLU A 752 9.41 -26.88 -33.34
CA GLU A 752 10.84 -26.64 -33.18
C GLU A 752 11.43 -27.38 -31.94
N ILE A 753 10.79 -27.17 -30.78
CA ILE A 753 11.28 -27.71 -29.51
C ILE A 753 11.24 -29.25 -29.50
N PHE A 754 10.18 -29.84 -30.03
CA PHE A 754 9.99 -31.28 -30.06
C PHE A 754 10.51 -31.93 -31.35
N SER A 755 11.02 -31.12 -32.31
CA SER A 755 11.54 -31.55 -33.61
C SER A 755 10.52 -32.41 -34.39
N VAL A 756 9.27 -31.93 -34.46
CA VAL A 756 8.19 -32.56 -35.24
C VAL A 756 7.69 -31.60 -36.31
N ALA A 757 7.03 -32.11 -37.35
CA ALA A 757 6.42 -31.23 -38.34
C ALA A 757 5.24 -30.45 -37.74
N LEU A 758 4.94 -29.24 -38.27
CA LEU A 758 3.95 -28.33 -37.71
C LEU A 758 2.55 -28.99 -37.66
N ASP A 759 2.21 -29.80 -38.65
CA ASP A 759 0.96 -30.57 -38.77
C ASP A 759 0.91 -31.83 -37.90
N GLU A 760 2.08 -32.25 -37.36
CA GLU A 760 2.19 -33.40 -36.44
C GLU A 760 2.21 -32.96 -34.94
N VAL A 761 2.11 -31.66 -34.66
CA VAL A 761 2.13 -31.16 -33.26
C VAL A 761 0.89 -31.62 -32.51
N SER A 762 1.10 -32.42 -31.46
CA SER A 762 0.00 -32.86 -30.59
C SER A 762 -0.51 -31.74 -29.69
N GLY A 763 -1.74 -31.89 -29.16
CA GLY A 763 -2.32 -30.95 -28.20
C GLY A 763 -1.45 -30.78 -26.93
N ASP A 764 -0.83 -31.86 -26.44
CA ASP A 764 0.05 -31.83 -25.26
C ASP A 764 1.35 -31.09 -25.55
N GLN A 765 1.93 -31.28 -26.74
CA GLN A 765 3.13 -30.53 -27.17
C GLN A 765 2.84 -29.06 -27.32
N ARG A 766 1.71 -28.70 -27.92
CA ARG A 766 1.26 -27.31 -28.02
C ARG A 766 1.03 -26.70 -26.63
N TYR A 767 0.43 -27.44 -25.70
CA TYR A 767 0.24 -26.97 -24.33
C TYR A 767 1.57 -26.76 -23.61
N ALA A 768 2.51 -27.70 -23.75
CA ALA A 768 3.87 -27.56 -23.21
C ALA A 768 4.59 -26.33 -23.80
N ALA A 769 4.50 -26.13 -25.14
CA ALA A 769 5.08 -24.96 -25.81
C ALA A 769 4.43 -23.66 -25.38
N LYS A 770 3.13 -23.64 -25.07
CA LYS A 770 2.47 -22.49 -24.47
C LYS A 770 3.08 -22.13 -23.11
N ALA A 771 3.30 -23.12 -22.26
CA ALA A 771 3.96 -22.92 -20.97
C ALA A 771 5.41 -22.45 -21.13
N ILE A 772 6.12 -22.95 -22.14
CA ILE A 772 7.50 -22.54 -22.45
C ILE A 772 7.53 -21.10 -22.95
N ASN A 773 6.70 -20.74 -23.93
CA ASN A 773 6.62 -19.38 -24.48
C ASN A 773 6.39 -18.34 -23.38
N PHE A 774 5.32 -18.50 -22.61
CA PHE A 774 5.03 -17.56 -21.55
C PHE A 774 6.08 -17.61 -20.43
N GLY A 775 6.54 -18.83 -20.05
CA GLY A 775 7.56 -18.97 -19.01
C GLY A 775 8.86 -18.26 -19.34
N LEU A 776 9.37 -18.46 -20.56
CA LEU A 776 10.66 -17.87 -20.98
C LEU A 776 10.55 -16.36 -21.18
N ILE A 777 9.47 -15.90 -21.81
CA ILE A 777 9.21 -14.46 -21.98
C ILE A 777 9.16 -13.75 -20.61
N TYR A 778 8.64 -14.42 -19.59
CA TYR A 778 8.61 -13.89 -18.22
C TYR A 778 9.90 -14.16 -17.42
N GLY A 779 10.98 -14.58 -18.08
CA GLY A 779 12.29 -14.80 -17.44
C GLY A 779 12.34 -16.02 -16.52
N MET A 780 11.53 -17.05 -16.80
CA MET A 780 11.53 -18.29 -16.01
C MET A 780 12.88 -19.00 -16.15
N SER A 781 13.44 -19.41 -15.02
CA SER A 781 14.68 -20.20 -14.99
C SER A 781 14.47 -21.65 -15.43
N GLN A 782 15.56 -22.33 -15.79
CA GLN A 782 15.54 -23.78 -16.08
C GLN A 782 14.92 -24.62 -14.94
N PHE A 783 15.12 -24.19 -13.68
CA PHE A 783 14.50 -24.84 -12.53
C PHE A 783 12.97 -24.66 -12.51
N GLY A 784 12.51 -23.45 -12.78
CA GLY A 784 11.08 -23.13 -12.88
C GLY A 784 10.41 -23.91 -14.01
N LEU A 785 11.03 -23.95 -15.17
CA LEU A 785 10.52 -24.69 -16.33
C LEU A 785 10.48 -26.20 -16.08
N ALA A 786 11.54 -26.77 -15.50
CA ALA A 786 11.58 -28.19 -15.14
C ALA A 786 10.43 -28.57 -14.20
N ASN A 787 10.17 -27.78 -13.17
CA ASN A 787 9.07 -28.01 -12.24
C ASN A 787 7.68 -27.83 -12.88
N ASN A 788 7.53 -26.85 -13.78
CA ASN A 788 6.25 -26.55 -14.43
C ASN A 788 5.83 -27.69 -15.39
N LEU A 789 6.79 -28.23 -16.13
CA LEU A 789 6.55 -29.29 -17.12
C LEU A 789 6.74 -30.71 -16.54
N GLY A 790 7.21 -30.87 -15.30
CA GLY A 790 7.50 -32.19 -14.72
C GLY A 790 8.66 -32.92 -15.41
N ILE A 791 9.65 -32.19 -15.95
CA ILE A 791 10.81 -32.72 -16.68
C ILE A 791 12.13 -32.53 -15.93
N THR A 792 13.21 -33.16 -16.42
CA THR A 792 14.55 -32.96 -15.83
C THR A 792 15.08 -31.57 -16.14
N ARG A 793 16.03 -31.07 -15.33
CA ARG A 793 16.69 -29.78 -15.56
C ARG A 793 17.44 -29.71 -16.87
N GLU A 794 18.07 -30.84 -17.28
CA GLU A 794 18.81 -30.98 -18.51
C GLU A 794 17.85 -30.85 -19.73
N ALA A 795 16.68 -31.49 -19.65
CA ALA A 795 15.65 -31.36 -20.70
C ALA A 795 15.11 -29.93 -20.76
N ALA A 796 14.84 -29.32 -19.59
CA ALA A 796 14.40 -27.93 -19.54
C ALA A 796 15.44 -26.97 -20.12
N LYS A 797 16.72 -27.18 -19.81
CA LYS A 797 17.83 -26.42 -20.43
C LYS A 797 17.86 -26.58 -21.96
N SER A 798 17.76 -27.82 -22.45
CA SER A 798 17.74 -28.07 -23.91
C SER A 798 16.56 -27.35 -24.60
N TYR A 799 15.38 -27.28 -23.95
CA TYR A 799 14.23 -26.55 -24.50
C TYR A 799 14.49 -25.04 -24.52
N ILE A 800 15.07 -24.48 -23.47
CA ILE A 800 15.46 -23.06 -23.39
C ILE A 800 16.47 -22.72 -24.49
N ASP A 801 17.51 -23.54 -24.66
CA ASP A 801 18.56 -23.32 -25.65
C ASP A 801 17.98 -23.36 -27.08
N ARG A 802 17.06 -24.30 -27.38
CA ARG A 802 16.35 -24.35 -28.67
C ARG A 802 15.43 -23.17 -28.89
N TYR A 803 14.74 -22.74 -27.88
CA TYR A 803 13.84 -21.58 -27.96
C TYR A 803 14.62 -20.31 -28.35
N PHE A 804 15.72 -20.00 -27.66
CA PHE A 804 16.54 -18.83 -27.96
C PHE A 804 17.36 -18.97 -29.25
N MET A 805 17.65 -20.18 -29.67
CA MET A 805 18.22 -20.43 -31.00
C MET A 805 17.18 -20.08 -32.10
N ARG A 806 15.93 -20.39 -31.87
CA ARG A 806 14.84 -20.07 -32.80
C ARG A 806 14.49 -18.59 -32.79
N TYR A 807 14.49 -17.95 -31.60
CA TYR A 807 14.10 -16.57 -31.38
C TYR A 807 15.28 -15.80 -30.75
N PRO A 808 16.38 -15.56 -31.49
CA PRO A 808 17.56 -14.88 -30.94
C PRO A 808 17.29 -13.43 -30.55
N GLY A 809 16.42 -12.72 -31.29
CA GLY A 809 16.02 -11.36 -30.97
C GLY A 809 15.35 -11.22 -29.62
N VAL A 810 14.65 -12.27 -29.15
CA VAL A 810 14.04 -12.28 -27.80
C VAL A 810 15.14 -12.34 -26.73
N ALA A 811 16.20 -13.13 -26.92
CA ALA A 811 17.34 -13.18 -26.01
C ALA A 811 18.07 -11.84 -25.92
N ASP A 812 18.32 -11.22 -27.08
CA ASP A 812 18.99 -9.91 -27.18
C ASP A 812 18.16 -8.81 -26.51
N TYR A 813 16.84 -8.83 -26.70
CA TYR A 813 15.92 -7.93 -25.99
C TYR A 813 16.05 -8.08 -24.47
N MET A 814 16.04 -9.32 -23.96
CA MET A 814 16.10 -9.57 -22.53
C MET A 814 17.39 -9.05 -21.89
N GLU A 815 18.53 -9.19 -22.56
CA GLU A 815 19.80 -8.66 -22.07
C GLU A 815 19.85 -7.13 -22.16
N ARG A 816 19.36 -6.55 -23.25
CA ARG A 816 19.29 -5.11 -23.44
C ARG A 816 18.44 -4.44 -22.37
N ILE A 817 17.22 -4.94 -22.14
CA ILE A 817 16.29 -4.33 -21.19
C ILE A 817 16.80 -4.42 -19.74
N LYS A 818 17.49 -5.49 -19.37
CA LYS A 818 18.16 -5.59 -18.06
C LYS A 818 19.27 -4.55 -17.91
N ALA A 819 20.06 -4.33 -18.97
CA ALA A 819 21.12 -3.33 -18.97
C ALA A 819 20.55 -1.90 -18.86
N GLU A 820 19.50 -1.60 -19.60
CA GLU A 820 18.77 -0.32 -19.54
C GLU A 820 18.19 -0.06 -18.14
N ALA A 821 17.49 -1.04 -17.59
CA ALA A 821 16.92 -0.95 -16.24
C ALA A 821 17.97 -0.70 -15.15
N ARG A 822 19.14 -1.36 -15.25
CA ARG A 822 20.26 -1.11 -14.32
C ARG A 822 20.89 0.28 -14.49
N ALA A 823 20.98 0.76 -15.71
CA ALA A 823 21.61 2.06 -16.02
C ALA A 823 20.70 3.23 -15.62
N GLN A 824 19.41 3.15 -15.93
CA GLN A 824 18.46 4.25 -15.79
C GLN A 824 17.61 4.16 -14.51
N GLY A 825 17.44 2.95 -13.97
CA GLY A 825 16.52 2.68 -12.85
C GLY A 825 15.05 2.54 -13.27
N TYR A 826 14.77 2.55 -14.57
CA TYR A 826 13.44 2.33 -15.15
C TYR A 826 13.55 1.67 -16.53
N VAL A 827 12.43 1.18 -17.03
CA VAL A 827 12.21 0.79 -18.43
C VAL A 827 10.99 1.50 -18.98
N GLU A 828 10.84 1.55 -20.30
CA GLU A 828 9.71 2.24 -20.94
C GLU A 828 8.85 1.26 -21.75
N THR A 829 7.54 1.56 -21.83
CA THR A 829 6.63 0.90 -22.78
C THR A 829 6.88 1.46 -24.19
N VAL A 830 6.30 0.80 -25.21
CA VAL A 830 6.31 1.29 -26.60
C VAL A 830 5.76 2.72 -26.71
N PHE A 831 4.91 3.13 -25.80
CA PHE A 831 4.25 4.45 -25.82
C PHE A 831 4.87 5.49 -24.89
N GLY A 832 5.96 5.14 -24.16
CA GLY A 832 6.72 6.07 -23.31
C GLY A 832 6.33 6.06 -21.84
N ARG A 833 5.51 5.12 -21.37
CA ARG A 833 5.25 4.94 -19.92
C ARG A 833 6.52 4.45 -19.22
N ARG A 834 6.92 5.12 -18.15
CA ARG A 834 8.07 4.74 -17.33
C ARG A 834 7.71 3.81 -16.20
N LEU A 835 8.45 2.73 -16.07
CA LEU A 835 8.26 1.66 -15.10
C LEU A 835 9.53 1.58 -14.24
N TYR A 836 9.46 2.09 -13.01
CA TYR A 836 10.61 2.29 -12.14
C TYR A 836 10.98 1.06 -11.32
N PHE A 837 12.29 0.84 -11.13
CA PHE A 837 12.88 -0.27 -10.36
C PHE A 837 13.91 0.26 -9.38
N PRO A 838 13.52 0.81 -8.23
CA PRO A 838 14.43 1.32 -7.21
C PRO A 838 15.35 0.24 -6.64
N GLU A 839 14.98 -1.05 -6.77
CA GLU A 839 15.76 -2.19 -6.30
C GLU A 839 17.14 -2.32 -6.99
N PHE A 840 17.33 -1.77 -8.16
CA PHE A 840 18.64 -1.74 -8.81
C PHE A 840 19.64 -0.84 -8.09
N LYS A 841 19.18 0.21 -7.41
CA LYS A 841 20.01 1.12 -6.61
C LYS A 841 20.22 0.62 -5.18
N THR A 842 19.21 -0.01 -4.59
CA THR A 842 19.17 -0.33 -3.15
C THR A 842 19.24 -1.83 -2.86
N GLY A 843 18.92 -2.69 -3.82
CA GLY A 843 18.82 -4.14 -3.67
C GLY A 843 20.15 -4.88 -3.79
N ARG A 844 20.23 -6.11 -3.21
CA ARG A 844 21.36 -7.04 -3.35
C ARG A 844 20.85 -8.46 -3.61
N GLY A 845 21.59 -9.23 -4.38
CA GLY A 845 21.36 -10.66 -4.60
C GLY A 845 19.97 -10.96 -5.15
N ALA A 846 19.14 -11.68 -4.39
CA ALA A 846 17.83 -12.17 -4.83
C ALA A 846 16.83 -11.05 -5.19
N ARG A 847 16.91 -9.86 -4.56
CA ARG A 847 16.04 -8.72 -4.89
C ARG A 847 16.36 -8.16 -6.27
N VAL A 848 17.65 -8.00 -6.58
CA VAL A 848 18.08 -7.55 -7.92
C VAL A 848 17.67 -8.56 -8.99
N ALA A 849 17.85 -9.87 -8.75
CA ALA A 849 17.43 -10.89 -9.69
C ALA A 849 15.90 -10.93 -9.90
N ALA A 850 15.11 -10.58 -8.87
CA ALA A 850 13.67 -10.42 -9.01
C ALA A 850 13.31 -9.17 -9.82
N ALA A 851 13.99 -8.04 -9.58
CA ALA A 851 13.84 -6.80 -10.33
C ALA A 851 14.20 -6.98 -11.81
N GLU A 852 15.25 -7.76 -12.13
CA GLU A 852 15.61 -8.08 -13.52
C GLU A 852 14.50 -8.83 -14.26
N ARG A 853 13.90 -9.85 -13.63
CA ARG A 853 12.75 -10.54 -14.21
C ARG A 853 11.53 -9.63 -14.37
N ALA A 854 11.29 -8.76 -13.40
CA ALA A 854 10.21 -7.78 -13.49
C ALA A 854 10.47 -6.76 -14.61
N ALA A 855 11.70 -6.29 -14.78
CA ALA A 855 12.08 -5.36 -15.82
C ALA A 855 11.93 -5.95 -17.24
N ILE A 856 12.20 -7.25 -17.43
CA ILE A 856 11.96 -7.93 -18.73
C ILE A 856 10.48 -7.89 -19.09
N ASN A 857 9.60 -8.11 -18.12
CA ASN A 857 8.15 -8.20 -18.33
C ASN A 857 7.45 -6.86 -18.41
N ALA A 858 7.98 -5.86 -17.74
CA ALA A 858 7.33 -4.57 -17.56
C ALA A 858 6.98 -3.85 -18.88
N PRO A 859 7.86 -3.77 -19.89
CA PRO A 859 7.51 -3.13 -21.16
C PRO A 859 6.37 -3.83 -21.89
N MET A 860 6.32 -5.17 -21.87
CA MET A 860 5.24 -5.93 -22.50
C MET A 860 3.91 -5.73 -21.81
N GLN A 861 3.89 -5.94 -20.48
CA GLN A 861 2.67 -5.78 -19.68
C GLN A 861 2.15 -4.35 -19.69
N GLY A 862 3.08 -3.37 -19.63
CA GLY A 862 2.74 -1.97 -19.69
C GLY A 862 2.22 -1.55 -21.06
N THR A 863 2.83 -2.03 -22.15
CA THR A 863 2.34 -1.78 -23.50
C THR A 863 0.96 -2.41 -23.73
N ALA A 864 0.71 -3.63 -23.24
CA ALA A 864 -0.60 -4.25 -23.28
C ALA A 864 -1.65 -3.42 -22.51
N ALA A 865 -1.26 -2.90 -21.33
CA ALA A 865 -2.12 -2.01 -20.55
C ALA A 865 -2.41 -0.69 -21.27
N ASP A 866 -1.43 -0.10 -21.94
CA ASP A 866 -1.63 1.11 -22.74
C ASP A 866 -2.57 0.85 -23.93
N LEU A 867 -2.38 -0.28 -24.64
CA LEU A 867 -3.25 -0.66 -25.77
C LEU A 867 -4.70 -0.85 -25.34
N ILE A 868 -4.97 -1.61 -24.28
CA ILE A 868 -6.36 -1.82 -23.83
C ILE A 868 -7.01 -0.52 -23.35
N LYS A 869 -6.24 0.38 -22.71
CA LYS A 869 -6.71 1.72 -22.31
C LYS A 869 -7.06 2.58 -23.51
N MET A 870 -6.21 2.60 -24.53
CA MET A 870 -6.50 3.30 -25.79
C MET A 870 -7.75 2.72 -26.48
N ALA A 871 -7.89 1.38 -26.46
CA ALA A 871 -9.07 0.72 -27.00
C ALA A 871 -10.34 1.13 -26.23
N MET A 872 -10.30 1.17 -24.89
CA MET A 872 -11.43 1.61 -24.07
C MET A 872 -11.89 3.02 -24.44
N VAL A 873 -10.95 3.97 -24.55
CA VAL A 873 -11.27 5.35 -24.94
C VAL A 873 -11.88 5.39 -26.33
N LYS A 874 -11.25 4.73 -27.30
CA LYS A 874 -11.70 4.73 -28.69
C LYS A 874 -13.08 4.07 -28.88
N VAL A 875 -13.32 2.97 -28.19
CA VAL A 875 -14.61 2.26 -28.25
C VAL A 875 -15.70 3.08 -27.57
N GLN A 876 -15.42 3.70 -26.41
CA GLN A 876 -16.41 4.53 -25.74
C GLN A 876 -16.77 5.77 -26.56
N ASP A 877 -15.80 6.41 -27.21
CA ASP A 877 -16.05 7.52 -28.15
C ASP A 877 -16.95 7.09 -29.31
N TRP A 878 -16.70 5.89 -29.85
CA TRP A 878 -17.52 5.34 -30.94
C TRP A 878 -18.94 5.04 -30.46
N LEU A 879 -19.12 4.43 -29.29
CA LEU A 879 -20.45 4.17 -28.71
C LEU A 879 -21.24 5.49 -28.54
N THR A 880 -20.57 6.50 -27.98
CA THR A 880 -21.19 7.82 -27.72
C THR A 880 -21.54 8.55 -29.01
N THR A 881 -20.63 8.59 -29.99
CA THR A 881 -20.81 9.29 -31.26
C THR A 881 -21.94 8.69 -32.09
N ASN A 882 -22.12 7.35 -32.01
CA ASN A 882 -23.20 6.64 -32.76
C ASN A 882 -24.49 6.51 -31.94
N ASN A 883 -24.57 7.16 -30.77
CA ASN A 883 -25.72 7.08 -29.85
C ASN A 883 -26.15 5.63 -29.55
N MET A 884 -25.18 4.74 -29.35
CA MET A 884 -25.44 3.33 -29.06
C MET A 884 -26.05 3.19 -27.66
N ARG A 885 -27.00 2.24 -27.54
CA ARG A 885 -27.61 1.88 -26.24
C ARG A 885 -26.81 0.81 -25.51
N SER A 886 -25.97 0.09 -26.23
CA SER A 886 -25.04 -0.90 -25.70
C SER A 886 -24.01 -0.24 -24.81
N LEU A 887 -23.66 -0.91 -23.72
CA LEU A 887 -22.83 -0.36 -22.63
C LEU A 887 -21.56 -1.19 -22.47
N MET A 888 -20.40 -0.52 -22.42
CA MET A 888 -19.18 -1.16 -21.89
C MET A 888 -19.37 -1.31 -20.37
N VAL A 889 -19.27 -2.54 -19.85
CA VAL A 889 -19.60 -2.85 -18.44
C VAL A 889 -18.43 -3.39 -17.62
N MET A 890 -17.43 -3.98 -18.27
CA MET A 890 -16.23 -4.50 -17.59
C MET A 890 -15.00 -4.43 -18.49
N GLN A 891 -13.86 -4.27 -17.88
CA GLN A 891 -12.52 -4.55 -18.42
C GLN A 891 -11.87 -5.64 -17.58
N VAL A 892 -11.47 -6.75 -18.19
CA VAL A 892 -10.88 -7.90 -17.52
C VAL A 892 -9.65 -8.38 -18.29
N HIS A 893 -8.45 -8.18 -17.75
CA HIS A 893 -7.17 -8.47 -18.43
C HIS A 893 -7.06 -7.74 -19.78
N ASP A 894 -7.11 -8.45 -20.88
CA ASP A 894 -6.99 -7.92 -22.25
C ASP A 894 -8.36 -7.87 -22.97
N GLU A 895 -9.46 -8.00 -22.21
CA GLU A 895 -10.84 -8.15 -22.66
C GLU A 895 -11.71 -6.95 -22.28
N LEU A 896 -12.60 -6.56 -23.18
CA LEU A 896 -13.70 -5.62 -22.97
C LEU A 896 -15.04 -6.35 -23.05
N VAL A 897 -15.90 -6.17 -22.05
CA VAL A 897 -17.22 -6.83 -21.98
C VAL A 897 -18.33 -5.79 -22.07
N PHE A 898 -19.33 -6.11 -22.88
CA PHE A 898 -20.46 -5.23 -23.17
C PHE A 898 -21.79 -5.88 -22.82
N ASP A 899 -22.70 -5.07 -22.30
CA ASP A 899 -24.15 -5.35 -22.22
C ASP A 899 -24.77 -4.78 -23.51
N ALA A 900 -25.00 -5.64 -24.48
CA ALA A 900 -25.33 -5.25 -25.85
C ALA A 900 -26.85 -5.30 -26.11
N ALA A 901 -27.40 -4.23 -26.68
CA ALA A 901 -28.76 -4.23 -27.18
C ALA A 901 -28.88 -5.16 -28.39
N SER A 902 -29.94 -5.99 -28.44
CA SER A 902 -30.07 -7.06 -29.41
C SER A 902 -29.98 -6.62 -30.90
N ASP A 903 -30.41 -5.41 -31.21
CA ASP A 903 -30.36 -4.82 -32.55
C ASP A 903 -29.01 -4.13 -32.86
N GLU A 904 -28.11 -4.06 -31.94
CA GLU A 904 -26.77 -3.45 -32.08
C GLU A 904 -25.65 -4.48 -32.12
N VAL A 905 -25.92 -5.76 -31.82
CA VAL A 905 -24.93 -6.83 -31.72
C VAL A 905 -24.10 -6.97 -32.98
N ASP A 906 -24.73 -7.03 -34.16
CA ASP A 906 -24.00 -7.16 -35.42
C ASP A 906 -23.04 -6.00 -35.68
N SER A 907 -23.44 -4.78 -35.32
CA SER A 907 -22.59 -3.59 -35.41
C SER A 907 -21.38 -3.67 -34.44
N LEU A 908 -21.59 -4.15 -33.21
CA LEU A 908 -20.51 -4.37 -32.26
C LEU A 908 -19.52 -5.42 -32.77
N VAL A 909 -20.01 -6.56 -33.22
CA VAL A 909 -19.19 -7.67 -33.77
C VAL A 909 -18.33 -7.20 -34.93
N GLU A 910 -18.87 -6.36 -35.81
CA GLU A 910 -18.13 -5.80 -36.94
C GLU A 910 -17.10 -4.73 -36.54
N GLN A 911 -17.47 -3.85 -35.65
CA GLN A 911 -16.66 -2.64 -35.37
C GLN A 911 -15.62 -2.82 -34.26
N LEU A 912 -15.90 -3.61 -33.19
CA LEU A 912 -14.98 -3.78 -32.08
C LEU A 912 -13.59 -4.27 -32.53
N PRO A 913 -13.46 -5.33 -33.40
CA PRO A 913 -12.12 -5.73 -33.83
C PRO A 913 -11.41 -4.62 -34.61
N LYS A 914 -12.12 -3.85 -35.44
CA LYS A 914 -11.53 -2.75 -36.20
C LYS A 914 -11.02 -1.62 -35.26
N LEU A 915 -11.83 -1.24 -34.28
CA LEU A 915 -11.50 -0.21 -33.33
C LEU A 915 -10.33 -0.62 -32.45
N MET A 916 -10.32 -1.85 -31.94
CA MET A 916 -9.26 -2.36 -31.06
C MET A 916 -7.95 -2.60 -31.82
N CYS A 917 -7.98 -3.10 -33.06
CA CYS A 917 -6.77 -3.39 -33.82
C CYS A 917 -6.10 -2.15 -34.44
N ASN A 918 -6.88 -1.09 -34.72
CA ASN A 918 -6.37 0.13 -35.36
C ASN A 918 -6.02 1.27 -34.39
N ILE A 919 -5.73 0.97 -33.14
CA ILE A 919 -5.34 1.98 -32.14
C ILE A 919 -3.86 2.31 -32.15
N ALA A 920 -3.02 1.41 -32.65
CA ALA A 920 -1.59 1.59 -32.73
C ALA A 920 -1.02 0.76 -33.89
N THR A 921 0.15 1.18 -34.39
CA THR A 921 0.90 0.44 -35.41
C THR A 921 2.07 -0.25 -34.74
N LEU A 922 2.06 -1.58 -34.74
CA LEU A 922 3.18 -2.43 -34.34
C LEU A 922 3.78 -3.11 -35.59
N ASP A 923 4.97 -3.68 -35.45
CA ASP A 923 5.61 -4.46 -36.55
C ASP A 923 4.89 -5.77 -36.84
N VAL A 924 3.90 -6.13 -36.01
CA VAL A 924 3.00 -7.27 -36.23
C VAL A 924 1.55 -6.82 -36.07
N PRO A 925 0.59 -7.43 -36.79
CA PRO A 925 -0.81 -7.03 -36.70
C PRO A 925 -1.38 -7.32 -35.31
N LEU A 926 -2.15 -6.38 -34.77
CA LEU A 926 -3.02 -6.64 -33.63
C LEU A 926 -4.26 -7.43 -34.11
N VAL A 927 -4.74 -8.35 -33.29
CA VAL A 927 -5.94 -9.15 -33.58
C VAL A 927 -6.82 -9.15 -32.33
N ALA A 928 -8.09 -8.86 -32.53
CA ALA A 928 -9.12 -8.97 -31.49
C ALA A 928 -10.21 -9.92 -31.95
N GLU A 929 -10.59 -10.81 -31.06
CA GLU A 929 -11.67 -11.79 -31.29
C GLU A 929 -12.91 -11.33 -30.52
N VAL A 930 -14.11 -11.57 -31.13
CA VAL A 930 -15.37 -11.16 -30.51
C VAL A 930 -16.28 -12.36 -30.37
N GLY A 931 -16.76 -12.61 -29.18
CA GLY A 931 -17.76 -13.62 -28.88
C GLY A 931 -19.09 -12.99 -28.44
N VAL A 932 -20.18 -13.68 -28.71
CA VAL A 932 -21.56 -13.25 -28.38
C VAL A 932 -22.30 -14.39 -27.73
N ALA A 933 -22.91 -14.15 -26.57
CA ALA A 933 -23.72 -15.15 -25.88
C ALA A 933 -24.70 -14.52 -24.89
N ASP A 934 -25.55 -15.36 -24.27
CA ASP A 934 -26.47 -14.92 -23.21
C ASP A 934 -25.77 -14.58 -21.89
N ASN A 935 -24.54 -15.01 -21.74
CA ASN A 935 -23.73 -14.76 -20.52
C ASN A 935 -22.24 -14.70 -20.84
N TRP A 936 -21.48 -14.15 -19.91
CA TRP A 936 -20.04 -13.92 -20.09
C TRP A 936 -19.21 -15.21 -20.24
N ALA A 937 -19.59 -16.33 -19.58
CA ALA A 937 -18.84 -17.59 -19.69
C ALA A 937 -18.86 -18.17 -21.12
N ASN A 938 -19.92 -17.92 -21.86
CA ASN A 938 -20.15 -18.46 -23.19
C ASN A 938 -19.78 -17.47 -24.31
N ALA A 939 -19.50 -16.22 -23.99
CA ALA A 939 -19.07 -15.19 -24.93
C ALA A 939 -17.57 -15.27 -25.28
N HIS A 940 -16.88 -16.40 -24.98
CA HIS A 940 -15.47 -16.65 -25.25
C HIS A 940 -15.27 -17.73 -26.27
#